data_97a29a55810cc025a55a33e10144c270
#
_entry.id   97a29a55810cc025a55a33e10144c270
#
_cell.length_a   1.000
_cell.length_b   1.000
_cell.length_c   1.000
_cell.angle_alpha   90.00
_cell.angle_beta   90.00
_cell.angle_gamma   90.00
#
_symmetry.space_group_name_H-M   'P 1'
#
loop_
_entity.id
_entity.type
_entity.pdbx_description
1 polymer ?
#
loop_
_entity_poly.entity_id
_entity_poly.type
_entity_poly.pdbx_seq_one_letter_code
_entity_poly.pdbx_strand_id
1 'polypeptide(L)'
;MPAPDSTSGPAIANVSRRGFLAGTAVFVLASGLPPSALAQEKEKAFGADAMPNGWRDDPTLFVAIAADGTVTVTCHRQEMGQGVRTSIAMLVADEMEADWAKIRVVQAHGDEERFGNQDTDGSRSLRHFHMPMRRVGATARTMLEQAAAAQWGVPAAEVRAENHRILHQASGRSLGYGDLAKAAAALPVPDRAAVRLKDPKAFRYIGKEDVGLVDNADITTGKAVYGIDVRLDGMLYAVVARPPVFGGKVRRHDAAAALKVPGVVKVVTIDPPEGPAEFEPLGGIAVVARNSWAAIKGREALQVEWDDGPNAGYSSAAYRDALTEAARKPAKVVREQGDLAGAMGKAAKRVEAEYYIPHLAQAPMEPPAAVARVQGGKAEIWACVQAPQVTRLRLAKRLGLQPEAVRVNVTLLGGGFGRKSKPDFVLEAGLLSRAMDGAPVKLFWTREDDLRHGYYHAVSVERLEAGLDRDGRPVAWLHRSASPSIGSIFAPDPKHLLPFELGMGLTNAPLAIPNFRVENPEAPAHVRIGWYRSVANIQHAFAIQSFIAELAHAAGRDPKDYLLEVIGPPRVVEPTELGDVWNHGEDPKRYPIDTGRLRKVVETAAQGIGWGRQLPKGSGLGIAAHYSFVTYVAVAAEVAVDARGRVTIPRVDIAVDCGPRINPERVRSQMEGSVVMGVGQALTAEISFDKGRTVQENFDGYVLARMDTAPREIRVHQIAWDDPAMPLGGVGEPGLPPVVPAITNAIFAATGKRIRRLPVGDQLRA
;
A
#
# COMPACT_ATOMS: atom_id res chain seq x y z
N MET A 1 -25.91 -52.52 -23.93
CA MET A 1 -25.60 -51.10 -23.94
C MET A 1 -24.69 -50.82 -22.74
N PRO A 2 -23.41 -50.48 -22.92
CA PRO A 2 -22.50 -50.15 -21.81
C PRO A 2 -22.56 -48.64 -21.51
N ALA A 3 -22.45 -48.29 -20.24
CA ALA A 3 -22.36 -46.94 -19.73
C ALA A 3 -20.98 -46.31 -20.08
N PRO A 4 -20.89 -44.98 -20.22
CA PRO A 4 -19.61 -44.32 -20.50
C PRO A 4 -18.80 -44.05 -19.25
N ASP A 5 -17.52 -44.39 -19.31
CA ASP A 5 -16.46 -44.00 -18.41
C ASP A 5 -16.27 -42.48 -18.42
N SER A 6 -16.23 -41.86 -17.23
CA SER A 6 -15.85 -40.47 -17.05
C SER A 6 -14.70 -40.37 -16.05
N THR A 7 -13.48 -40.45 -16.55
CA THR A 7 -12.29 -40.02 -15.85
C THR A 7 -11.53 -39.04 -16.73
N SER A 8 -11.73 -37.73 -16.49
CA SER A 8 -10.77 -36.71 -16.91
C SER A 8 -10.86 -35.55 -15.93
N GLY A 9 -9.97 -35.56 -14.97
CA GLY A 9 -9.68 -34.37 -14.14
C GLY A 9 -9.06 -33.25 -15.00
N PRO A 10 -9.22 -31.98 -14.63
CA PRO A 10 -8.73 -30.88 -15.44
C PRO A 10 -7.22 -30.86 -15.46
N ALA A 11 -6.65 -31.02 -16.66
CA ALA A 11 -5.24 -30.84 -16.92
C ALA A 11 -4.85 -29.37 -16.70
N ILE A 12 -3.80 -29.12 -15.92
CA ILE A 12 -3.19 -27.81 -15.75
C ILE A 12 -2.58 -27.40 -17.10
N ALA A 13 -3.21 -26.45 -17.79
CA ALA A 13 -2.66 -25.88 -19.02
C ALA A 13 -1.42 -25.05 -18.67
N ASN A 14 -0.25 -25.46 -19.18
CA ASN A 14 0.97 -24.69 -19.14
C ASN A 14 0.76 -23.36 -19.90
N VAL A 15 0.68 -22.26 -19.18
CA VAL A 15 0.65 -20.91 -19.76
C VAL A 15 2.03 -20.63 -20.37
N SER A 16 2.08 -20.45 -21.70
CA SER A 16 3.33 -20.15 -22.40
C SER A 16 3.89 -18.79 -21.96
N ARG A 17 5.22 -18.63 -21.96
CA ARG A 17 5.93 -17.36 -21.66
C ARG A 17 5.36 -16.14 -22.43
N ARG A 18 4.81 -16.33 -23.63
CA ARG A 18 4.18 -15.26 -24.43
C ARG A 18 2.82 -14.82 -23.88
N GLY A 19 2.02 -15.72 -23.31
CA GLY A 19 0.73 -15.39 -22.67
C GLY A 19 0.91 -14.63 -21.35
N PHE A 20 2.01 -14.89 -20.62
CA PHE A 20 2.34 -14.19 -19.38
C PHE A 20 2.81 -12.74 -19.63
N LEU A 21 3.49 -12.48 -20.76
CA LEU A 21 4.00 -11.15 -21.09
C LEU A 21 2.97 -10.23 -21.78
N ALA A 22 1.90 -10.77 -22.34
CA ALA A 22 0.83 -9.98 -22.98
C ALA A 22 -0.28 -9.54 -22.01
N GLY A 23 -0.30 -10.07 -20.79
CA GLY A 23 -1.31 -9.81 -19.76
C GLY A 23 -0.89 -8.80 -18.69
N THR A 24 -0.25 -7.69 -19.04
CA THR A 24 0.39 -6.73 -18.13
C THR A 24 -0.54 -5.70 -17.52
N ALA A 25 -1.72 -6.01 -17.08
CA ALA A 25 -2.50 -5.04 -16.32
C ALA A 25 -3.14 -5.59 -15.05
N VAL A 26 -3.07 -6.89 -14.80
CA VAL A 26 -3.81 -7.47 -13.68
C VAL A 26 -2.90 -8.42 -12.92
N PHE A 27 -2.22 -7.94 -11.91
CA PHE A 27 -1.73 -8.80 -10.86
C PHE A 27 -2.90 -9.18 -9.94
N VAL A 28 -3.91 -9.75 -10.54
CA VAL A 28 -4.93 -10.50 -9.86
C VAL A 28 -4.67 -11.94 -10.19
N LEU A 29 -4.43 -12.68 -9.16
CA LEU A 29 -4.45 -14.12 -9.14
C LEU A 29 -5.53 -14.67 -10.08
N ALA A 30 -5.14 -15.01 -11.30
CA ALA A 30 -5.97 -15.81 -12.20
C ALA A 30 -6.07 -17.22 -11.62
N SER A 31 -6.85 -17.37 -10.58
CA SER A 31 -7.29 -18.66 -10.07
C SER A 31 -8.78 -18.80 -10.37
N GLY A 32 -9.10 -19.36 -11.52
CA GLY A 32 -10.44 -19.92 -11.77
C GLY A 32 -11.33 -19.25 -12.80
N LEU A 33 -10.82 -18.62 -13.86
CA LEU A 33 -11.66 -18.28 -15.02
C LEU A 33 -11.49 -19.32 -16.14
N PRO A 34 -12.58 -19.75 -16.80
CA PRO A 34 -12.50 -20.71 -17.90
C PRO A 34 -11.85 -20.10 -19.15
N PRO A 35 -11.17 -20.91 -20.00
CA PRO A 35 -10.40 -20.45 -21.15
C PRO A 35 -11.16 -19.73 -22.27
N SER A 36 -12.49 -19.72 -22.23
CA SER A 36 -13.35 -19.13 -23.26
C SER A 36 -13.47 -17.59 -23.22
N ALA A 37 -12.89 -16.91 -22.22
CA ALA A 37 -12.94 -15.45 -22.10
C ALA A 37 -11.76 -14.72 -22.77
N LEU A 38 -10.86 -15.40 -23.47
CA LEU A 38 -9.60 -14.87 -23.98
C LEU A 38 -9.58 -14.56 -25.49
N ALA A 39 -10.72 -14.55 -26.19
CA ALA A 39 -10.77 -14.40 -27.63
C ALA A 39 -11.58 -13.19 -28.12
N GLN A 40 -11.31 -12.02 -27.57
CA GLN A 40 -11.56 -10.71 -28.22
C GLN A 40 -10.46 -9.76 -27.75
N GLU A 41 -9.82 -9.02 -28.67
CA GLU A 41 -9.02 -7.83 -28.36
C GLU A 41 -9.96 -6.80 -27.71
N LYS A 42 -10.20 -6.94 -26.40
CA LYS A 42 -10.85 -5.89 -25.63
C LYS A 42 -9.86 -4.73 -25.53
N GLU A 43 -10.32 -3.53 -25.80
CA GLU A 43 -9.58 -2.31 -25.46
C GLU A 43 -9.01 -2.46 -24.06
N LYS A 44 -7.73 -2.10 -23.89
CA LYS A 44 -7.03 -2.21 -22.62
C LYS A 44 -7.77 -1.38 -21.57
N ALA A 45 -8.35 -2.03 -20.59
CA ALA A 45 -9.03 -1.35 -19.49
C ALA A 45 -8.00 -0.77 -18.52
N PHE A 46 -8.33 0.37 -17.89
CA PHE A 46 -7.48 1.08 -16.94
C PHE A 46 -8.25 1.43 -15.67
N GLY A 47 -7.52 1.78 -14.60
CA GLY A 47 -8.10 2.25 -13.35
C GLY A 47 -9.07 1.26 -12.74
N ALA A 48 -10.22 1.74 -12.30
CA ALA A 48 -11.26 0.91 -11.68
C ALA A 48 -11.83 -0.16 -12.61
N ASP A 49 -11.87 0.10 -13.92
CA ASP A 49 -12.40 -0.83 -14.93
C ASP A 49 -11.45 -2.02 -15.16
N ALA A 50 -10.16 -1.85 -14.90
CA ALA A 50 -9.16 -2.91 -14.98
C ALA A 50 -9.10 -3.78 -13.71
N MET A 51 -9.75 -3.36 -12.64
CA MET A 51 -9.74 -4.12 -11.38
C MET A 51 -10.66 -5.34 -11.46
N PRO A 52 -10.31 -6.44 -10.77
CA PRO A 52 -11.23 -7.55 -10.62
C PRO A 52 -12.56 -7.09 -10.07
N ASN A 53 -13.63 -7.63 -10.61
CA ASN A 53 -15.01 -7.28 -10.27
C ASN A 53 -15.37 -5.79 -10.48
N GLY A 54 -14.44 -4.95 -10.96
CA GLY A 54 -14.64 -3.55 -11.31
C GLY A 54 -15.18 -2.72 -10.16
N TRP A 55 -16.20 -1.92 -10.44
CA TRP A 55 -16.85 -1.02 -9.48
C TRP A 55 -18.38 -1.11 -9.56
N ARG A 56 -19.05 -0.57 -8.55
CA ARG A 56 -20.52 -0.44 -8.48
C ARG A 56 -20.89 0.99 -8.11
N ASP A 57 -22.02 1.49 -8.63
CA ASP A 57 -22.62 2.80 -8.28
C ASP A 57 -24.11 2.70 -8.00
N ASP A 58 -24.63 1.52 -7.74
CA ASP A 58 -25.99 1.29 -7.31
C ASP A 58 -26.19 1.77 -5.86
N PRO A 59 -27.03 2.80 -5.60
CA PRO A 59 -27.22 3.32 -4.25
C PRO A 59 -27.81 2.30 -3.28
N THR A 60 -28.54 1.30 -3.76
CA THR A 60 -29.17 0.27 -2.91
C THR A 60 -28.14 -0.64 -2.21
N LEU A 61 -26.91 -0.68 -2.73
CA LEU A 61 -25.80 -1.42 -2.14
C LEU A 61 -25.08 -0.63 -1.05
N PHE A 62 -25.07 0.70 -1.17
CA PHE A 62 -24.19 1.57 -0.40
C PHE A 62 -24.92 2.52 0.55
N VAL A 63 -26.22 2.79 0.35
CA VAL A 63 -26.98 3.76 1.14
C VAL A 63 -28.22 3.11 1.72
N ALA A 64 -28.43 3.29 3.02
CA ALA A 64 -29.68 2.99 3.70
C ALA A 64 -30.12 4.20 4.53
N ILE A 65 -31.43 4.51 4.51
CA ILE A 65 -32.00 5.66 5.23
C ILE A 65 -33.03 5.13 6.23
N ALA A 66 -32.83 5.42 7.51
CA ALA A 66 -33.75 5.06 8.57
C ALA A 66 -34.89 6.08 8.71
N ALA A 67 -35.98 5.69 9.39
CA ALA A 67 -37.16 6.56 9.60
C ALA A 67 -36.85 7.85 10.38
N ASP A 68 -35.78 7.84 11.21
CA ASP A 68 -35.31 9.04 11.94
C ASP A 68 -34.41 9.96 11.07
N GLY A 69 -34.25 9.62 9.81
CA GLY A 69 -33.40 10.31 8.84
C GLY A 69 -31.94 9.88 8.85
N THR A 70 -31.49 9.03 9.74
CA THR A 70 -30.10 8.55 9.73
C THR A 70 -29.75 7.91 8.39
N VAL A 71 -28.68 8.39 7.75
CA VAL A 71 -28.12 7.86 6.50
C VAL A 71 -26.93 6.97 6.82
N THR A 72 -27.05 5.69 6.55
CA THR A 72 -25.97 4.71 6.69
C THR A 72 -25.27 4.53 5.35
N VAL A 73 -23.97 4.81 5.31
CA VAL A 73 -23.10 4.59 4.14
C VAL A 73 -22.28 3.33 4.34
N THR A 74 -22.38 2.39 3.41
CA THR A 74 -21.57 1.16 3.40
C THR A 74 -20.23 1.47 2.75
N CYS A 75 -19.13 1.42 3.51
CA CYS A 75 -17.78 1.53 3.00
C CYS A 75 -17.24 0.16 2.60
N HIS A 76 -16.88 0.01 1.33
CA HIS A 76 -16.33 -1.25 0.80
C HIS A 76 -14.80 -1.30 0.81
N ARG A 77 -14.12 -0.23 1.25
CA ARG A 77 -12.66 -0.14 1.40
C ARG A 77 -12.29 -0.25 2.87
N GLN A 78 -11.10 -0.77 3.17
CA GLN A 78 -10.69 -1.09 4.54
C GLN A 78 -9.97 0.08 5.20
N GLU A 79 -10.33 0.36 6.45
CA GLU A 79 -9.74 1.42 7.26
C GLU A 79 -8.54 0.89 8.05
N MET A 80 -7.38 1.53 7.82
CA MET A 80 -6.13 1.21 8.52
C MET A 80 -5.45 2.48 9.10
N GLY A 81 -6.22 3.57 9.26
CA GLY A 81 -5.79 4.86 9.76
C GLY A 81 -5.67 5.96 8.69
N GLN A 82 -5.90 5.62 7.41
CA GLN A 82 -5.80 6.58 6.31
C GLN A 82 -7.07 7.42 6.10
N GLY A 83 -8.19 7.08 6.75
CA GLY A 83 -9.45 7.83 6.70
C GLY A 83 -10.31 7.57 5.46
N VAL A 84 -10.19 6.38 4.84
CA VAL A 84 -10.99 6.03 3.66
C VAL A 84 -12.48 5.94 3.97
N ARG A 85 -12.87 5.47 5.17
CA ARG A 85 -14.27 5.40 5.62
C ARG A 85 -14.91 6.78 5.67
N THR A 86 -14.19 7.76 6.22
CA THR A 86 -14.62 9.15 6.25
C THR A 86 -14.72 9.72 4.84
N SER A 87 -13.70 9.53 4.02
CA SER A 87 -13.64 10.12 2.68
C SER A 87 -14.71 9.55 1.73
N ILE A 88 -14.99 8.24 1.79
CA ILE A 88 -16.12 7.63 1.05
C ILE A 88 -17.46 8.21 1.52
N ALA A 89 -17.65 8.36 2.83
CA ALA A 89 -18.87 8.95 3.37
C ALA A 89 -19.03 10.42 2.96
N MET A 90 -17.94 11.20 2.90
CA MET A 90 -17.96 12.59 2.41
C MET A 90 -18.47 12.68 0.98
N LEU A 91 -18.01 11.79 0.07
CA LEU A 91 -18.45 11.77 -1.32
C LEU A 91 -19.97 11.55 -1.43
N VAL A 92 -20.49 10.59 -0.68
CA VAL A 92 -21.93 10.25 -0.68
C VAL A 92 -22.76 11.34 -0.01
N ALA A 93 -22.36 11.80 1.18
CA ALA A 93 -23.08 12.79 1.96
C ALA A 93 -23.18 14.16 1.26
N ASP A 94 -22.08 14.58 0.61
CA ASP A 94 -22.07 15.85 -0.14
C ASP A 94 -23.03 15.81 -1.31
N GLU A 95 -23.00 14.77 -2.13
CA GLU A 95 -23.91 14.61 -3.25
C GLU A 95 -25.38 14.45 -2.83
N MET A 96 -25.61 13.85 -1.66
CA MET A 96 -26.95 13.73 -1.08
C MET A 96 -27.47 15.02 -0.44
N GLU A 97 -26.67 16.08 -0.26
CA GLU A 97 -27.00 17.22 0.61
C GLU A 97 -27.34 16.79 2.05
N ALA A 98 -26.74 15.68 2.51
CA ALA A 98 -27.02 15.12 3.82
C ALA A 98 -26.35 15.93 4.94
N ASP A 99 -26.97 15.97 6.11
CA ASP A 99 -26.36 16.50 7.34
C ASP A 99 -25.31 15.50 7.85
N TRP A 100 -24.08 15.97 8.03
CA TRP A 100 -22.98 15.13 8.50
C TRP A 100 -23.25 14.47 9.85
N ALA A 101 -23.97 15.15 10.73
CA ALA A 101 -24.37 14.61 12.04
C ALA A 101 -25.32 13.39 11.95
N LYS A 102 -26.00 13.23 10.80
CA LYS A 102 -26.90 12.11 10.50
C LYS A 102 -26.22 10.98 9.71
N ILE A 103 -24.92 11.10 9.42
CA ILE A 103 -24.18 10.06 8.69
C ILE A 103 -23.67 9.00 9.65
N ARG A 104 -23.87 7.73 9.29
CA ARG A 104 -23.23 6.55 9.90
C ARG A 104 -22.49 5.77 8.83
N VAL A 105 -21.34 5.19 9.19
CA VAL A 105 -20.55 4.37 8.27
C VAL A 105 -20.47 2.95 8.79
N VAL A 106 -20.80 1.99 7.93
CA VAL A 106 -20.65 0.57 8.21
C VAL A 106 -19.63 -0.06 7.25
N GLN A 107 -18.94 -1.09 7.70
CA GLN A 107 -17.96 -1.79 6.88
C GLN A 107 -18.63 -2.91 6.07
N ALA A 108 -18.38 -2.94 4.76
CA ALA A 108 -18.79 -4.06 3.92
C ALA A 108 -18.02 -5.34 4.29
N HIS A 109 -18.69 -6.48 4.25
CA HIS A 109 -18.01 -7.78 4.29
C HIS A 109 -17.32 -8.09 2.95
N GLY A 110 -16.45 -9.10 2.92
CA GLY A 110 -15.75 -9.51 1.70
C GLY A 110 -16.70 -10.13 0.67
N ASP A 111 -17.11 -9.34 -0.33
CA ASP A 111 -18.01 -9.73 -1.40
C ASP A 111 -17.88 -8.76 -2.60
N GLU A 112 -16.87 -8.99 -3.43
CA GLU A 112 -16.62 -8.12 -4.59
C GLU A 112 -17.64 -8.32 -5.72
N GLU A 113 -18.34 -9.42 -5.79
CA GLU A 113 -19.43 -9.62 -6.74
C GLU A 113 -20.53 -8.60 -6.49
N ARG A 114 -20.80 -8.31 -5.23
CA ARG A 114 -21.79 -7.34 -4.79
C ARG A 114 -21.28 -5.90 -4.81
N PHE A 115 -20.10 -5.62 -4.24
CA PHE A 115 -19.61 -4.27 -3.98
C PHE A 115 -18.59 -3.74 -5.00
N GLY A 116 -18.17 -4.57 -5.97
CA GLY A 116 -17.00 -4.28 -6.80
C GLY A 116 -15.71 -4.52 -6.03
N ASN A 117 -14.58 -4.15 -6.61
CA ASN A 117 -13.25 -4.39 -6.02
C ASN A 117 -13.11 -3.79 -4.62
N GLN A 118 -12.60 -4.60 -3.69
CA GLN A 118 -12.44 -4.23 -2.29
C GLN A 118 -10.98 -4.12 -1.84
N ASP A 119 -10.00 -4.37 -2.68
CA ASP A 119 -8.59 -4.34 -2.29
C ASP A 119 -8.12 -2.92 -1.93
N THR A 120 -7.64 -2.74 -0.71
CA THR A 120 -7.12 -1.46 -0.21
C THR A 120 -5.60 -1.46 -0.27
N ASP A 121 -5.05 -1.02 -1.39
CA ASP A 121 -3.64 -0.97 -1.74
C ASP A 121 -3.38 0.09 -2.82
N GLY A 122 -2.12 0.30 -3.23
CA GLY A 122 -1.72 1.14 -4.36
C GLY A 122 -2.26 2.57 -4.32
N SER A 123 -2.67 3.06 -3.16
CA SER A 123 -3.24 4.41 -2.95
C SER A 123 -4.41 4.74 -3.89
N ARG A 124 -5.20 3.72 -4.29
CA ARG A 124 -6.22 3.84 -5.34
C ARG A 124 -7.66 3.89 -4.84
N SER A 125 -7.93 3.74 -3.53
CA SER A 125 -9.30 3.69 -3.01
C SER A 125 -10.15 4.90 -3.39
N LEU A 126 -9.67 6.13 -3.22
CA LEU A 126 -10.39 7.32 -3.68
C LEU A 126 -10.19 7.55 -5.18
N ARG A 127 -8.99 7.33 -5.71
CA ARG A 127 -8.68 7.52 -7.13
C ARG A 127 -9.64 6.73 -8.03
N HIS A 128 -9.92 5.47 -7.71
CA HIS A 128 -10.82 4.62 -8.48
C HIS A 128 -12.30 4.81 -8.14
N PHE A 129 -12.63 5.07 -6.87
CA PHE A 129 -14.02 5.06 -6.42
C PHE A 129 -14.61 6.44 -6.15
N HIS A 130 -13.85 7.52 -6.39
CA HIS A 130 -14.32 8.89 -6.27
C HIS A 130 -15.62 9.13 -7.09
N MET A 131 -15.58 8.90 -8.40
CA MET A 131 -16.74 9.11 -9.26
C MET A 131 -17.87 8.11 -9.01
N PRO A 132 -17.64 6.80 -8.84
CA PRO A 132 -18.70 5.87 -8.45
C PRO A 132 -19.43 6.30 -7.18
N MET A 133 -18.72 6.68 -6.11
CA MET A 133 -19.36 7.06 -4.84
C MET A 133 -20.09 8.41 -4.91
N ARG A 134 -19.61 9.35 -5.71
CA ARG A 134 -20.38 10.56 -6.03
C ARG A 134 -21.71 10.21 -6.71
N ARG A 135 -21.69 9.29 -7.69
CA ARG A 135 -22.90 8.83 -8.37
C ARG A 135 -23.87 8.14 -7.41
N VAL A 136 -23.37 7.30 -6.49
CA VAL A 136 -24.18 6.71 -5.42
C VAL A 136 -24.97 7.78 -4.65
N GLY A 137 -24.29 8.81 -4.18
CA GLY A 137 -24.93 9.91 -3.45
C GLY A 137 -25.93 10.70 -4.29
N ALA A 138 -25.55 11.07 -5.52
CA ALA A 138 -26.39 11.81 -6.44
C ALA A 138 -27.65 11.01 -6.86
N THR A 139 -27.50 9.70 -7.07
CA THR A 139 -28.63 8.82 -7.40
C THR A 139 -29.59 8.70 -6.23
N ALA A 140 -29.08 8.50 -5.00
CA ALA A 140 -29.92 8.48 -3.80
C ALA A 140 -30.68 9.79 -3.60
N ARG A 141 -30.03 10.95 -3.82
CA ARG A 141 -30.66 12.25 -3.81
C ARG A 141 -31.80 12.35 -4.85
N THR A 142 -31.53 11.96 -6.09
CA THR A 142 -32.50 11.97 -7.18
C THR A 142 -33.73 11.13 -6.85
N MET A 143 -33.56 9.96 -6.25
CA MET A 143 -34.68 9.11 -5.82
C MET A 143 -35.50 9.74 -4.71
N LEU A 144 -34.89 10.44 -3.75
CA LEU A 144 -35.59 11.20 -2.71
C LEU A 144 -36.41 12.38 -3.31
N GLU A 145 -35.78 13.12 -4.25
CA GLU A 145 -36.45 14.24 -4.96
C GLU A 145 -37.64 13.74 -5.77
N GLN A 146 -37.52 12.62 -6.49
CA GLN A 146 -38.61 11.99 -7.23
C GLN A 146 -39.74 11.51 -6.31
N ALA A 147 -39.42 10.91 -5.18
CA ALA A 147 -40.41 10.46 -4.20
C ALA A 147 -41.20 11.62 -3.63
N ALA A 148 -40.56 12.72 -3.30
CA ALA A 148 -41.24 13.94 -2.81
C ALA A 148 -42.11 14.59 -3.91
N ALA A 149 -41.61 14.69 -5.14
CA ALA A 149 -42.34 15.22 -6.28
C ALA A 149 -43.61 14.41 -6.54
N ALA A 150 -43.55 13.09 -6.54
CA ALA A 150 -44.68 12.19 -6.68
C ALA A 150 -45.70 12.39 -5.54
N GLN A 151 -45.23 12.47 -4.28
CA GLN A 151 -46.09 12.68 -3.11
C GLN A 151 -46.80 14.06 -3.15
N TRP A 152 -46.18 15.06 -3.72
CA TRP A 152 -46.72 16.40 -3.81
C TRP A 152 -47.51 16.68 -5.10
N GLY A 153 -47.43 15.79 -6.10
CA GLY A 153 -48.07 15.96 -7.41
C GLY A 153 -47.45 17.13 -8.20
N VAL A 154 -46.12 17.32 -8.12
CA VAL A 154 -45.40 18.40 -8.79
C VAL A 154 -44.29 17.82 -9.69
N PRO A 155 -43.84 18.59 -10.70
CA PRO A 155 -42.68 18.19 -11.50
C PRO A 155 -41.42 18.00 -10.64
N ALA A 156 -40.64 16.95 -10.90
CA ALA A 156 -39.37 16.69 -10.16
C ALA A 156 -38.36 17.86 -10.29
N ALA A 157 -38.42 18.63 -11.39
CA ALA A 157 -37.55 19.77 -11.60
C ALA A 157 -37.80 20.96 -10.64
N GLU A 158 -38.94 20.97 -9.96
CA GLU A 158 -39.31 22.01 -8.97
C GLU A 158 -38.89 21.62 -7.54
N VAL A 159 -38.36 20.41 -7.39
CA VAL A 159 -37.97 19.82 -6.11
C VAL A 159 -36.45 19.75 -5.99
N ARG A 160 -35.92 20.08 -4.83
CA ARG A 160 -34.47 19.99 -4.57
C ARG A 160 -34.17 19.52 -3.17
N ALA A 161 -33.04 18.81 -3.05
CA ALA A 161 -32.47 18.50 -1.76
C ALA A 161 -31.67 19.70 -1.22
N GLU A 162 -31.79 19.97 0.06
CA GLU A 162 -31.03 20.98 0.77
C GLU A 162 -31.00 20.65 2.28
N ASN A 163 -29.81 20.61 2.89
CA ASN A 163 -29.64 20.41 4.32
C ASN A 163 -30.44 19.23 4.89
N HIS A 164 -30.34 18.06 4.29
CA HIS A 164 -31.00 16.83 4.74
C HIS A 164 -32.52 16.83 4.63
N ARG A 165 -33.06 17.71 3.80
CA ARG A 165 -34.49 17.82 3.51
C ARG A 165 -34.72 17.95 2.01
N ILE A 166 -35.90 17.55 1.57
CA ILE A 166 -36.36 17.80 0.21
C ILE A 166 -37.35 18.96 0.27
N LEU A 167 -37.16 19.95 -0.60
CA LEU A 167 -37.92 21.21 -0.62
C LEU A 167 -38.63 21.40 -1.96
N HIS A 168 -39.86 21.92 -1.91
CA HIS A 168 -40.55 22.49 -3.05
C HIS A 168 -40.74 23.99 -2.79
N GLN A 169 -39.90 24.82 -3.39
CA GLN A 169 -39.79 26.23 -3.07
C GLN A 169 -41.09 27.01 -3.34
N ALA A 170 -41.79 26.72 -4.45
CA ALA A 170 -43.00 27.42 -4.84
C ALA A 170 -44.15 27.28 -3.83
N SER A 171 -44.25 26.17 -3.10
CA SER A 171 -45.30 25.95 -2.09
C SER A 171 -44.82 25.98 -0.65
N GLY A 172 -43.50 26.15 -0.41
CA GLY A 172 -42.91 26.12 0.93
C GLY A 172 -42.92 24.74 1.61
N ARG A 173 -43.34 23.67 0.92
CA ARG A 173 -43.38 22.30 1.48
C ARG A 173 -41.98 21.73 1.64
N SER A 174 -41.79 20.95 2.70
CA SER A 174 -40.55 20.23 2.91
C SER A 174 -40.78 18.89 3.62
N LEU A 175 -39.97 17.88 3.29
CA LEU A 175 -39.95 16.56 3.91
C LEU A 175 -38.51 16.18 4.29
N GLY A 176 -38.36 15.50 5.41
CA GLY A 176 -37.07 14.91 5.82
C GLY A 176 -36.77 13.65 5.03
N TYR A 177 -35.51 13.21 5.03
CA TYR A 177 -35.12 11.99 4.33
C TYR A 177 -35.80 10.75 4.90
N GLY A 178 -36.00 10.69 6.22
CA GLY A 178 -36.73 9.60 6.87
C GLY A 178 -38.19 9.46 6.41
N ASP A 179 -38.86 10.60 6.19
CA ASP A 179 -40.25 10.62 5.72
C ASP A 179 -40.39 10.03 4.31
N LEU A 180 -39.33 10.14 3.50
CA LEU A 180 -39.28 9.72 2.09
C LEU A 180 -38.60 8.35 1.87
N ALA A 181 -37.90 7.82 2.85
CA ALA A 181 -37.06 6.64 2.70
C ALA A 181 -37.78 5.44 2.08
N LYS A 182 -39.00 5.13 2.57
CA LYS A 182 -39.82 4.01 2.05
C LYS A 182 -40.30 4.25 0.62
N ALA A 183 -40.75 5.48 0.33
CA ALA A 183 -41.23 5.84 -1.00
C ALA A 183 -40.07 5.84 -2.04
N ALA A 184 -38.94 6.41 -1.68
CA ALA A 184 -37.75 6.43 -2.52
C ALA A 184 -37.22 4.99 -2.81
N ALA A 185 -37.19 4.13 -1.80
CA ALA A 185 -36.75 2.73 -1.96
C ALA A 185 -37.66 1.89 -2.88
N ALA A 186 -38.89 2.30 -3.10
CA ALA A 186 -39.82 1.65 -4.00
C ALA A 186 -39.69 2.12 -5.47
N LEU A 187 -38.93 3.17 -5.74
CA LEU A 187 -38.66 3.65 -7.10
C LEU A 187 -37.61 2.82 -7.80
N PRO A 188 -37.66 2.67 -9.13
CA PRO A 188 -36.56 2.13 -9.88
C PRO A 188 -35.35 3.06 -9.76
N VAL A 189 -34.15 2.47 -9.74
CA VAL A 189 -32.91 3.24 -9.79
C VAL A 189 -32.84 3.98 -11.13
N PRO A 190 -32.71 5.31 -11.16
CA PRO A 190 -32.69 6.07 -12.39
C PRO A 190 -31.46 5.77 -13.24
N ASP A 191 -31.62 5.89 -14.56
CA ASP A 191 -30.49 5.76 -15.49
C ASP A 191 -29.38 6.77 -15.16
N ARG A 192 -28.14 6.33 -15.30
CA ARG A 192 -26.95 7.13 -15.00
C ARG A 192 -26.95 8.50 -15.72
N ALA A 193 -27.45 8.55 -16.96
CA ALA A 193 -27.53 9.77 -17.75
C ALA A 193 -28.56 10.80 -17.17
N ALA A 194 -29.53 10.34 -16.41
CA ALA A 194 -30.53 11.20 -15.75
C ALA A 194 -30.04 11.78 -14.40
N VAL A 195 -28.93 11.27 -13.86
CA VAL A 195 -28.41 11.68 -12.57
C VAL A 195 -27.44 12.86 -12.73
N ARG A 196 -27.73 13.97 -12.08
CA ARG A 196 -26.87 15.17 -12.09
C ARG A 196 -25.97 15.18 -10.86
N LEU A 197 -24.65 15.27 -11.10
CA LEU A 197 -23.69 15.48 -10.03
C LEU A 197 -23.72 16.94 -9.56
N LYS A 198 -23.39 17.16 -8.31
CA LYS A 198 -23.25 18.47 -7.71
C LYS A 198 -22.05 19.22 -8.31
N ASP A 199 -22.21 20.52 -8.52
CA ASP A 199 -21.10 21.40 -8.90
C ASP A 199 -20.03 21.39 -7.79
N PRO A 200 -18.75 21.19 -8.09
CA PRO A 200 -17.69 21.25 -7.10
C PRO A 200 -17.65 22.51 -6.25
N LYS A 201 -18.07 23.66 -6.81
CA LYS A 201 -18.17 24.93 -6.06
C LYS A 201 -19.20 24.90 -4.94
N ALA A 202 -20.17 23.99 -5.03
CA ALA A 202 -21.22 23.83 -4.03
C ALA A 202 -20.91 22.74 -2.98
N PHE A 203 -19.70 22.17 -2.99
CA PHE A 203 -19.29 21.15 -2.02
C PHE A 203 -19.29 21.70 -0.59
N ARG A 204 -19.88 20.94 0.31
CA ARG A 204 -20.00 21.25 1.75
C ARG A 204 -18.94 20.52 2.57
N TYR A 205 -18.55 19.33 2.14
CA TYR A 205 -17.63 18.43 2.85
C TYR A 205 -16.38 18.11 2.03
N ILE A 206 -16.54 17.83 0.74
CA ILE A 206 -15.40 17.55 -0.16
C ILE A 206 -14.50 18.79 -0.24
N GLY A 207 -13.20 18.58 0.02
CA GLY A 207 -12.20 19.65 -0.01
C GLY A 207 -12.17 20.53 1.24
N LYS A 208 -12.96 20.24 2.28
CA LYS A 208 -12.98 20.99 3.55
C LYS A 208 -12.09 20.35 4.60
N GLU A 209 -11.49 21.16 5.47
CA GLU A 209 -10.52 20.72 6.48
C GLU A 209 -11.16 20.35 7.82
N ASP A 210 -12.41 20.73 8.05
CA ASP A 210 -13.13 20.60 9.31
C ASP A 210 -13.92 19.29 9.47
N VAL A 211 -13.85 18.39 8.51
CA VAL A 211 -14.52 17.10 8.57
C VAL A 211 -13.64 16.09 9.31
N GLY A 212 -13.96 15.84 10.58
CA GLY A 212 -13.26 14.86 11.42
C GLY A 212 -13.50 13.42 10.99
N LEU A 213 -12.63 12.50 11.47
CA LEU A 213 -12.78 11.06 11.22
C LEU A 213 -14.09 10.54 11.82
N VAL A 214 -14.87 9.79 11.05
CA VAL A 214 -16.10 9.13 11.52
C VAL A 214 -15.86 8.15 12.67
N ASP A 215 -14.67 7.54 12.71
CA ASP A 215 -14.29 6.56 13.74
C ASP A 215 -13.57 7.20 14.94
N ASN A 216 -13.32 8.51 14.95
CA ASN A 216 -12.48 9.17 15.95
C ASN A 216 -13.01 9.00 17.39
N ALA A 217 -14.30 9.13 17.60
CA ALA A 217 -14.91 8.97 18.94
C ALA A 217 -14.71 7.56 19.47
N ASP A 218 -14.90 6.54 18.63
CA ASP A 218 -14.72 5.13 19.02
C ASP A 218 -13.25 4.79 19.27
N ILE A 219 -12.33 5.32 18.45
CA ILE A 219 -10.89 5.13 18.61
C ILE A 219 -10.42 5.76 19.94
N THR A 220 -10.77 7.00 20.21
CA THR A 220 -10.28 7.75 21.38
C THR A 220 -10.91 7.30 22.69
N THR A 221 -12.08 6.65 22.65
CA THR A 221 -12.78 6.11 23.82
C THR A 221 -12.58 4.60 24.03
N GLY A 222 -11.81 3.93 23.15
CA GLY A 222 -11.56 2.50 23.22
C GLY A 222 -12.74 1.61 22.81
N LYS A 223 -13.73 2.16 22.09
CA LYS A 223 -14.87 1.42 21.54
C LYS A 223 -14.62 0.84 20.16
N ALA A 224 -13.59 1.34 19.46
CA ALA A 224 -13.19 0.84 18.16
C ALA A 224 -12.81 -0.64 18.26
N VAL A 225 -13.25 -1.45 17.28
CA VAL A 225 -13.01 -2.90 17.26
C VAL A 225 -12.00 -3.22 16.17
N TYR A 226 -10.82 -3.66 16.59
CA TYR A 226 -9.77 -4.18 15.72
C TYR A 226 -9.82 -5.71 15.67
N GLY A 227 -9.01 -6.34 14.83
CA GLY A 227 -8.98 -7.80 14.71
C GLY A 227 -8.65 -8.51 16.02
N ILE A 228 -7.74 -7.94 16.81
CA ILE A 228 -7.35 -8.47 18.11
C ILE A 228 -8.47 -8.35 19.16
N ASP A 229 -9.39 -7.38 19.02
CA ASP A 229 -10.43 -7.11 20.01
C ASP A 229 -11.66 -8.01 19.87
N VAL A 230 -11.85 -8.66 18.73
CA VAL A 230 -13.02 -9.53 18.48
C VAL A 230 -13.16 -10.58 19.58
N ARG A 231 -14.35 -10.73 20.12
CA ARG A 231 -14.70 -11.74 21.14
C ARG A 231 -15.93 -12.52 20.68
N LEU A 232 -15.88 -13.84 20.83
CA LEU A 232 -17.02 -14.73 20.59
C LEU A 232 -17.15 -15.69 21.77
N ASP A 233 -18.36 -16.13 22.05
CA ASP A 233 -18.62 -17.09 23.12
C ASP A 233 -17.91 -18.42 22.85
N GLY A 234 -17.30 -18.99 23.89
CA GLY A 234 -16.55 -20.24 23.79
C GLY A 234 -15.25 -20.16 22.98
N MET A 235 -14.78 -18.95 22.68
CA MET A 235 -13.59 -18.74 21.86
C MET A 235 -12.31 -19.27 22.51
N LEU A 236 -11.50 -19.96 21.69
CA LEU A 236 -10.14 -20.38 22.02
C LEU A 236 -9.11 -19.43 21.40
N TYR A 237 -7.89 -19.50 21.89
CA TYR A 237 -6.77 -18.66 21.49
C TYR A 237 -5.64 -19.52 20.96
N ALA A 238 -4.96 -19.08 19.90
CA ALA A 238 -3.88 -19.84 19.32
C ALA A 238 -2.69 -18.97 18.93
N VAL A 239 -1.50 -19.52 19.08
CA VAL A 239 -0.24 -19.05 18.52
C VAL A 239 0.47 -20.19 17.83
N VAL A 240 1.35 -19.90 16.87
CA VAL A 240 2.05 -20.90 16.06
C VAL A 240 3.55 -20.79 16.28
N ALA A 241 4.25 -21.90 16.55
CA ALA A 241 5.67 -22.01 16.39
C ALA A 241 5.96 -22.28 14.89
N ARG A 242 6.58 -21.33 14.20
CA ARG A 242 6.87 -21.39 12.76
C ARG A 242 8.32 -21.72 12.49
N PRO A 243 8.65 -22.32 11.32
CA PRO A 243 10.04 -22.53 10.92
C PRO A 243 10.82 -21.21 10.98
N PRO A 244 11.99 -21.18 11.64
CA PRO A 244 12.75 -19.95 11.81
C PRO A 244 13.44 -19.49 10.50
N VAL A 245 13.58 -20.40 9.54
CA VAL A 245 14.14 -20.14 8.21
C VAL A 245 13.06 -20.34 7.15
N PHE A 246 12.98 -19.42 6.19
CA PHE A 246 12.03 -19.53 5.08
C PHE A 246 12.28 -20.78 4.24
N GLY A 247 11.23 -21.57 4.02
CA GLY A 247 11.32 -22.87 3.34
C GLY A 247 11.70 -24.03 4.26
N GLY A 248 11.92 -23.76 5.55
CA GLY A 248 12.13 -24.78 6.57
C GLY A 248 10.87 -25.58 6.89
N LYS A 249 11.02 -26.72 7.55
CA LYS A 249 9.94 -27.66 7.91
C LYS A 249 10.11 -28.20 9.32
N VAL A 250 9.02 -28.65 9.90
CA VAL A 250 9.06 -29.43 11.15
C VAL A 250 9.64 -30.82 10.85
N ARG A 251 10.75 -31.19 11.47
CA ARG A 251 11.31 -32.54 11.42
C ARG A 251 10.60 -33.45 12.43
N ARG A 252 10.48 -32.99 13.66
CA ARG A 252 9.72 -33.63 14.74
C ARG A 252 9.37 -32.61 15.82
N HIS A 253 8.40 -32.93 16.65
CA HIS A 253 8.08 -32.13 17.82
C HIS A 253 7.66 -33.01 19.00
N ASP A 254 7.82 -32.49 20.22
CA ASP A 254 7.25 -33.05 21.44
C ASP A 254 6.34 -31.99 22.10
N ALA A 255 5.09 -32.35 22.25
CA ALA A 255 4.05 -31.50 22.83
C ALA A 255 3.79 -31.80 24.31
N ALA A 256 4.46 -32.80 24.92
CA ALA A 256 4.13 -33.29 26.27
C ALA A 256 4.22 -32.19 27.33
N ALA A 257 5.24 -31.34 27.26
CA ALA A 257 5.41 -30.21 28.17
C ALA A 257 4.38 -29.10 27.91
N ALA A 258 4.10 -28.80 26.65
CA ALA A 258 3.09 -27.81 26.27
C ALA A 258 1.68 -28.16 26.73
N LEU A 259 1.30 -29.43 26.61
CA LEU A 259 -0.01 -29.94 27.04
C LEU A 259 -0.19 -29.92 28.57
N LYS A 260 0.89 -29.85 29.37
CA LYS A 260 0.84 -29.70 30.82
C LYS A 260 0.64 -28.26 31.28
N VAL A 261 0.79 -27.28 30.40
CA VAL A 261 0.56 -25.86 30.74
C VAL A 261 -0.93 -25.65 31.02
N PRO A 262 -1.31 -25.13 32.20
CA PRO A 262 -2.71 -24.91 32.54
C PRO A 262 -3.42 -24.00 31.49
N GLY A 263 -4.53 -24.52 30.98
CA GLY A 263 -5.31 -23.81 29.94
C GLY A 263 -4.98 -24.16 28.48
N VAL A 264 -3.90 -24.88 28.22
CA VAL A 264 -3.64 -25.46 26.88
C VAL A 264 -4.65 -26.58 26.63
N VAL A 265 -5.25 -26.60 25.46
CA VAL A 265 -6.31 -27.54 25.06
C VAL A 265 -5.79 -28.56 24.06
N LYS A 266 -5.06 -28.09 23.05
CA LYS A 266 -4.59 -28.94 21.93
C LYS A 266 -3.33 -28.37 21.28
N VAL A 267 -2.53 -29.26 20.74
CA VAL A 267 -1.43 -28.93 19.83
C VAL A 267 -1.78 -29.46 18.45
N VAL A 268 -1.61 -28.63 17.42
CA VAL A 268 -2.04 -28.91 16.03
C VAL A 268 -0.89 -28.61 15.07
N THR A 269 -0.60 -29.55 14.18
CA THR A 269 0.35 -29.32 13.08
C THR A 269 -0.35 -28.59 11.95
N ILE A 270 0.29 -27.56 11.40
CA ILE A 270 -0.11 -26.86 10.18
C ILE A 270 0.93 -27.18 9.12
N ASP A 271 0.49 -27.75 7.99
CA ASP A 271 1.38 -28.10 6.89
C ASP A 271 1.72 -26.85 6.06
N PRO A 272 3.00 -26.72 5.63
CA PRO A 272 3.40 -25.67 4.69
C PRO A 272 2.76 -25.89 3.32
N PRO A 273 2.76 -24.87 2.43
CA PRO A 273 2.30 -25.02 1.06
C PRO A 273 3.23 -25.91 0.24
N GLU A 274 2.68 -26.57 -0.76
CA GLU A 274 3.46 -27.19 -1.84
C GLU A 274 3.70 -26.15 -2.94
N GLY A 275 4.95 -25.85 -3.27
CA GLY A 275 5.32 -24.86 -4.28
C GLY A 275 5.60 -23.45 -3.74
N PRO A 276 5.37 -22.40 -4.55
CA PRO A 276 5.59 -21.01 -4.11
C PRO A 276 4.78 -20.64 -2.87
N ALA A 277 5.34 -19.78 -2.02
CA ALA A 277 4.72 -19.41 -0.75
C ALA A 277 3.35 -18.73 -0.89
N GLU A 278 3.14 -18.00 -1.99
CA GLU A 278 1.95 -17.20 -2.23
C GLU A 278 1.52 -16.45 -0.93
N PHE A 279 0.27 -16.63 -0.52
CA PHE A 279 -0.28 -16.08 0.73
C PHE A 279 -0.63 -17.19 1.73
N GLU A 280 0.03 -18.32 1.63
CA GLU A 280 -0.21 -19.48 2.46
C GLU A 280 0.56 -19.40 3.81
N PRO A 281 0.08 -20.12 4.84
CA PRO A 281 0.83 -20.30 6.07
C PRO A 281 2.21 -20.91 5.83
N LEU A 282 3.20 -20.51 6.62
CA LEU A 282 4.54 -21.10 6.58
C LEU A 282 4.57 -22.55 7.09
N GLY A 283 3.48 -23.02 7.67
CA GLY A 283 3.45 -24.26 8.44
C GLY A 283 3.99 -24.09 9.85
N GLY A 284 4.02 -25.18 10.61
CA GLY A 284 4.53 -25.18 11.98
C GLY A 284 3.61 -25.90 12.97
N ILE A 285 3.82 -25.63 14.26
CA ILE A 285 3.07 -26.25 15.36
C ILE A 285 2.27 -25.19 16.11
N ALA A 286 0.96 -25.28 16.04
CA ALA A 286 0.05 -24.40 16.76
C ALA A 286 -0.27 -24.92 18.16
N VAL A 287 -0.34 -24.03 19.14
CA VAL A 287 -0.84 -24.30 20.49
C VAL A 287 -2.16 -23.57 20.65
N VAL A 288 -3.23 -24.33 20.91
CA VAL A 288 -4.59 -23.83 21.16
C VAL A 288 -4.88 -23.89 22.64
N ALA A 289 -5.36 -22.80 23.22
CA ALA A 289 -5.58 -22.66 24.65
C ALA A 289 -6.85 -21.85 24.97
N ARG A 290 -7.26 -21.85 26.26
CA ARG A 290 -8.42 -21.11 26.77
C ARG A 290 -8.19 -19.60 26.89
N ASN A 291 -6.94 -19.16 26.87
CA ASN A 291 -6.56 -17.74 26.86
C ASN A 291 -5.21 -17.53 26.17
N SER A 292 -4.90 -16.29 25.85
CA SER A 292 -3.67 -15.92 25.12
C SER A 292 -2.39 -16.26 25.87
N TRP A 293 -2.37 -16.06 27.20
CA TRP A 293 -1.20 -16.35 28.01
C TRP A 293 -0.87 -17.85 28.00
N ALA A 294 -1.87 -18.71 28.20
CA ALA A 294 -1.70 -20.15 28.14
C ALA A 294 -1.21 -20.63 26.76
N ALA A 295 -1.72 -20.03 25.68
CA ALA A 295 -1.24 -20.32 24.34
C ALA A 295 0.24 -19.97 24.15
N ILE A 296 0.67 -18.77 24.60
CA ILE A 296 2.06 -18.32 24.55
C ILE A 296 2.95 -19.25 25.40
N LYS A 297 2.59 -19.51 26.67
CA LYS A 297 3.37 -20.39 27.55
C LYS A 297 3.43 -21.83 27.06
N GLY A 298 2.34 -22.32 26.45
CA GLY A 298 2.34 -23.62 25.78
C GLY A 298 3.31 -23.68 24.61
N ARG A 299 3.37 -22.61 23.76
CA ARG A 299 4.33 -22.52 22.67
C ARG A 299 5.78 -22.45 23.16
N GLU A 300 6.04 -21.72 24.23
CA GLU A 300 7.37 -21.67 24.85
C GLU A 300 7.84 -23.03 25.38
N ALA A 301 6.90 -23.87 25.86
CA ALA A 301 7.17 -25.21 26.37
C ALA A 301 7.28 -26.30 25.28
N LEU A 302 6.92 -25.97 24.02
CA LEU A 302 7.09 -26.90 22.89
C LEU A 302 8.57 -27.17 22.60
N GLN A 303 8.87 -28.42 22.33
CA GLN A 303 10.16 -28.80 21.77
C GLN A 303 9.96 -29.13 20.28
N VAL A 304 10.57 -28.34 19.40
CA VAL A 304 10.46 -28.51 17.94
C VAL A 304 11.86 -28.61 17.34
N GLU A 305 12.09 -29.65 16.58
CA GLU A 305 13.28 -29.82 15.77
C GLU A 305 12.95 -29.43 14.33
N TRP A 306 13.70 -28.47 13.79
CA TRP A 306 13.48 -27.92 12.48
C TRP A 306 14.46 -28.51 11.45
N ASP A 307 14.01 -28.66 10.24
CA ASP A 307 14.82 -28.72 9.03
C ASP A 307 14.82 -27.33 8.44
N ASP A 308 15.95 -26.65 8.46
CA ASP A 308 16.06 -25.25 8.03
C ASP A 308 15.99 -25.09 6.48
N GLY A 309 16.06 -26.18 5.72
CA GLY A 309 15.82 -26.18 4.27
C GLY A 309 16.87 -25.39 3.45
N PRO A 310 16.52 -24.98 2.21
CA PRO A 310 17.48 -24.45 1.24
C PRO A 310 18.05 -23.08 1.60
N ASN A 311 17.37 -22.30 2.45
CA ASN A 311 17.81 -20.96 2.83
C ASN A 311 18.58 -20.90 4.15
N ALA A 312 19.00 -22.06 4.69
CA ALA A 312 19.76 -22.16 5.95
C ALA A 312 21.10 -21.38 5.93
N GLY A 313 21.66 -21.16 4.76
CA GLY A 313 22.91 -20.41 4.58
C GLY A 313 22.73 -18.92 4.28
N TYR A 314 21.48 -18.42 4.19
CA TYR A 314 21.24 -17.03 3.84
C TYR A 314 21.78 -16.06 4.89
N SER A 315 22.60 -15.09 4.43
CA SER A 315 23.17 -14.02 5.24
C SER A 315 23.01 -12.69 4.50
N SER A 316 22.48 -11.67 5.18
CA SER A 316 22.32 -10.34 4.59
C SER A 316 23.63 -9.72 4.14
N ALA A 317 24.73 -9.97 4.85
CA ALA A 317 26.04 -9.46 4.48
C ALA A 317 26.54 -10.09 3.17
N ALA A 318 26.54 -11.42 3.09
CA ALA A 318 26.98 -12.14 1.88
C ALA A 318 26.07 -11.85 0.68
N TYR A 319 24.76 -11.71 0.92
CA TYR A 319 23.81 -11.40 -0.15
C TYR A 319 23.96 -9.96 -0.67
N ARG A 320 24.22 -8.97 0.21
CA ARG A 320 24.58 -7.61 -0.21
C ARG A 320 25.80 -7.63 -1.14
N ASP A 321 26.85 -8.39 -0.79
CA ASP A 321 28.06 -8.48 -1.59
C ASP A 321 27.77 -9.12 -2.96
N ALA A 322 26.92 -10.16 -3.01
CA ALA A 322 26.47 -10.78 -4.26
C ALA A 322 25.63 -9.81 -5.13
N LEU A 323 24.70 -9.06 -4.55
CA LEU A 323 23.92 -8.04 -5.26
C LEU A 323 24.82 -6.91 -5.78
N THR A 324 25.85 -6.51 -5.00
CA THR A 324 26.84 -5.51 -5.42
C THR A 324 27.61 -5.98 -6.64
N GLU A 325 28.06 -7.22 -6.63
CA GLU A 325 28.76 -7.81 -7.78
C GLU A 325 27.84 -7.91 -9.01
N ALA A 326 26.57 -8.29 -8.82
CA ALA A 326 25.59 -8.34 -9.90
C ALA A 326 25.33 -6.94 -10.50
N ALA A 327 25.20 -5.91 -9.66
CA ALA A 327 24.99 -4.52 -10.10
C ALA A 327 26.20 -3.92 -10.84
N ARG A 328 27.41 -4.47 -10.65
CA ARG A 328 28.62 -4.02 -11.37
C ARG A 328 28.74 -4.59 -12.77
N LYS A 329 27.97 -5.62 -13.10
CA LYS A 329 28.00 -6.29 -14.41
C LYS A 329 26.86 -5.77 -15.31
N PRO A 330 27.06 -5.74 -16.64
CA PRO A 330 25.97 -5.51 -17.59
C PRO A 330 24.84 -6.51 -17.36
N ALA A 331 23.61 -6.02 -17.45
CA ALA A 331 22.43 -6.80 -17.15
C ALA A 331 21.30 -6.57 -18.17
N LYS A 332 20.13 -7.16 -17.91
CA LYS A 332 18.94 -6.99 -18.79
C LYS A 332 18.56 -5.53 -18.90
N VAL A 333 18.64 -4.96 -20.10
CA VAL A 333 18.18 -3.59 -20.37
C VAL A 333 16.65 -3.54 -20.29
N VAL A 334 16.13 -2.60 -19.52
CA VAL A 334 14.68 -2.38 -19.32
C VAL A 334 14.23 -0.99 -19.78
N ARG A 335 15.15 -0.04 -19.92
CA ARG A 335 14.95 1.27 -20.59
C ARG A 335 16.24 1.68 -21.26
N GLU A 336 16.15 2.20 -22.49
CA GLU A 336 17.28 2.75 -23.23
C GLU A 336 16.85 3.97 -24.04
N GLN A 337 17.68 5.00 -24.03
CA GLN A 337 17.50 6.22 -24.79
C GLN A 337 18.87 6.79 -25.18
N GLY A 338 19.06 7.18 -26.43
CA GLY A 338 20.29 7.80 -26.95
C GLY A 338 21.47 6.82 -27.04
N ASP A 339 22.71 7.36 -27.06
CA ASP A 339 23.97 6.61 -27.10
C ASP A 339 24.73 6.76 -25.77
N LEU A 340 24.43 5.86 -24.82
CA LEU A 340 25.07 5.89 -23.50
C LEU A 340 26.60 5.76 -23.61
N ALA A 341 27.10 4.81 -24.42
CA ALA A 341 28.53 4.51 -24.50
C ALA A 341 29.33 5.70 -25.11
N GLY A 342 28.84 6.25 -26.21
CA GLY A 342 29.44 7.43 -26.85
C GLY A 342 29.42 8.65 -25.93
N ALA A 343 28.30 8.89 -25.23
CA ALA A 343 28.17 10.03 -24.31
C ALA A 343 29.09 9.87 -23.08
N MET A 344 29.16 8.68 -22.51
CA MET A 344 30.10 8.38 -21.40
C MET A 344 31.55 8.55 -21.86
N GLY A 345 31.89 8.15 -23.10
CA GLY A 345 33.26 8.31 -23.65
C GLY A 345 33.68 9.76 -23.82
N LYS A 346 32.74 10.66 -24.06
CA LYS A 346 32.96 12.10 -24.28
C LYS A 346 32.76 12.97 -23.05
N ALA A 347 32.33 12.36 -21.91
CA ALA A 347 32.06 13.08 -20.69
C ALA A 347 33.34 13.74 -20.13
N ALA A 348 33.22 14.99 -19.70
CA ALA A 348 34.34 15.73 -19.07
C ALA A 348 34.63 15.20 -17.67
N LYS A 349 33.61 14.67 -16.98
CA LYS A 349 33.73 14.03 -15.68
C LYS A 349 32.78 12.85 -15.58
N ARG A 350 33.25 11.74 -14.98
CA ARG A 350 32.39 10.61 -14.61
C ARG A 350 32.22 10.55 -13.13
N VAL A 351 31.00 10.23 -12.70
CA VAL A 351 30.64 10.03 -11.28
C VAL A 351 29.92 8.70 -11.19
N GLU A 352 30.25 7.93 -10.16
CA GLU A 352 29.60 6.67 -9.86
C GLU A 352 29.32 6.51 -8.38
N ALA A 353 28.24 5.81 -8.04
CA ALA A 353 27.89 5.49 -6.67
C ALA A 353 27.12 4.17 -6.59
N GLU A 354 27.21 3.51 -5.44
CA GLU A 354 26.45 2.32 -5.08
C GLU A 354 25.66 2.60 -3.81
N TYR A 355 24.35 2.28 -3.82
CA TYR A 355 23.47 2.49 -2.68
C TYR A 355 22.91 1.16 -2.22
N TYR A 356 22.84 0.95 -0.91
CA TYR A 356 22.30 -0.24 -0.29
C TYR A 356 21.11 0.08 0.58
N ILE A 357 20.02 -0.64 0.36
CA ILE A 357 18.79 -0.56 1.14
C ILE A 357 18.54 -1.97 1.72
N PRO A 358 18.42 -2.12 3.07
CA PRO A 358 18.17 -3.41 3.70
C PRO A 358 16.71 -3.87 3.52
N HIS A 359 16.42 -5.10 3.92
CA HIS A 359 15.03 -5.50 4.15
C HIS A 359 14.39 -4.66 5.25
N LEU A 360 13.08 -4.39 5.10
CA LEU A 360 12.28 -3.68 6.10
C LEU A 360 11.02 -4.49 6.42
N ALA A 361 10.56 -4.43 7.67
CA ALA A 361 9.29 -5.00 8.11
C ALA A 361 8.22 -3.90 8.23
N GLN A 362 6.98 -4.22 7.88
CA GLN A 362 5.84 -3.29 7.98
C GLN A 362 5.55 -2.90 9.43
N ALA A 363 5.72 -3.82 10.35
CA ALA A 363 5.57 -3.65 11.81
C ALA A 363 4.32 -2.83 12.21
N PRO A 364 3.11 -3.15 11.72
CA PRO A 364 1.90 -2.43 12.12
C PRO A 364 1.71 -2.54 13.64
N MET A 365 1.14 -1.51 14.28
CA MET A 365 0.95 -1.52 15.75
C MET A 365 0.11 -2.70 16.21
N GLU A 366 -0.90 -3.09 15.45
CA GLU A 366 -1.60 -4.37 15.61
C GLU A 366 -0.92 -5.43 14.72
N PRO A 367 -0.22 -6.43 15.29
CA PRO A 367 0.22 -7.60 14.54
C PRO A 367 -0.96 -8.36 13.92
N PRO A 368 -0.72 -9.22 12.90
CA PRO A 368 -1.78 -10.01 12.28
C PRO A 368 -2.63 -10.77 13.30
N ALA A 369 -3.96 -10.62 13.24
CA ALA A 369 -4.91 -11.31 14.10
C ALA A 369 -6.20 -11.63 13.34
N ALA A 370 -6.78 -12.80 13.57
CA ALA A 370 -8.06 -13.22 13.02
C ALA A 370 -8.81 -14.14 13.97
N VAL A 371 -10.14 -14.06 13.95
CA VAL A 371 -11.03 -15.06 14.56
C VAL A 371 -11.71 -15.82 13.44
N ALA A 372 -11.71 -17.14 13.51
CA ALA A 372 -12.39 -18.01 12.57
C ALA A 372 -13.35 -18.95 13.31
N ARG A 373 -14.54 -19.19 12.72
CA ARG A 373 -15.48 -20.23 13.09
C ARG A 373 -15.82 -21.04 11.83
N VAL A 374 -15.42 -22.32 11.80
CA VAL A 374 -15.59 -23.22 10.65
C VAL A 374 -16.49 -24.37 11.07
N GLN A 375 -17.79 -24.31 10.76
CA GLN A 375 -18.79 -25.29 11.21
C GLN A 375 -19.89 -25.49 10.16
N GLY A 376 -20.40 -26.70 10.02
CA GLY A 376 -21.53 -27.02 9.16
C GLY A 376 -21.28 -26.70 7.67
N GLY A 377 -20.06 -26.91 7.18
CA GLY A 377 -19.68 -26.61 5.81
C GLY A 377 -19.54 -25.12 5.50
N LYS A 378 -19.53 -24.26 6.50
CA LYS A 378 -19.37 -22.79 6.37
C LYS A 378 -18.20 -22.28 7.18
N ALA A 379 -17.63 -21.16 6.77
CA ALA A 379 -16.60 -20.44 7.50
C ALA A 379 -17.01 -18.97 7.70
N GLU A 380 -16.97 -18.51 8.93
CA GLU A 380 -17.19 -17.11 9.28
C GLU A 380 -15.94 -16.56 9.95
N ILE A 381 -15.44 -15.45 9.43
CA ILE A 381 -14.15 -14.87 9.78
C ILE A 381 -14.36 -13.42 10.24
N TRP A 382 -13.60 -13.00 11.24
CA TRP A 382 -13.41 -11.60 11.65
C TRP A 382 -11.92 -11.31 11.58
N ALA A 383 -11.50 -10.41 10.71
CA ALA A 383 -10.07 -10.19 10.48
C ALA A 383 -9.74 -8.76 10.03
N CYS A 384 -8.57 -8.31 10.43
CA CYS A 384 -7.98 -7.05 10.01
C CYS A 384 -7.22 -7.23 8.68
N VAL A 385 -7.95 -7.36 7.56
CA VAL A 385 -7.40 -7.63 6.22
C VAL A 385 -7.60 -6.47 5.24
N GLN A 386 -6.62 -6.25 4.35
CA GLN A 386 -6.68 -5.26 3.27
C GLN A 386 -7.35 -5.80 1.99
N ALA A 387 -7.40 -7.13 1.83
CA ALA A 387 -7.90 -7.82 0.64
C ALA A 387 -8.93 -8.90 1.03
N PRO A 388 -10.16 -8.51 1.38
CA PRO A 388 -11.17 -9.44 1.90
C PRO A 388 -11.63 -10.48 0.89
N GLN A 389 -11.71 -10.16 -0.40
CA GLN A 389 -12.07 -11.13 -1.44
C GLN A 389 -10.97 -12.18 -1.64
N VAL A 390 -9.70 -11.75 -1.69
CA VAL A 390 -8.56 -12.67 -1.75
C VAL A 390 -8.57 -13.59 -0.52
N THR A 391 -8.85 -13.04 0.66
CA THR A 391 -9.02 -13.80 1.90
C THR A 391 -10.12 -14.86 1.78
N ARG A 392 -11.30 -14.46 1.27
CA ARG A 392 -12.46 -15.34 1.04
C ARG A 392 -12.09 -16.50 0.12
N LEU A 393 -11.50 -16.20 -1.03
CA LEU A 393 -11.14 -17.21 -2.05
C LEU A 393 -10.04 -18.17 -1.55
N ARG A 394 -8.99 -17.64 -0.92
CA ARG A 394 -7.88 -18.44 -0.41
C ARG A 394 -8.33 -19.38 0.72
N LEU A 395 -9.12 -18.87 1.65
CA LEU A 395 -9.65 -19.69 2.74
C LEU A 395 -10.61 -20.76 2.23
N ALA A 396 -11.50 -20.41 1.29
CA ALA A 396 -12.40 -21.38 0.64
C ALA A 396 -11.59 -22.53 0.02
N LYS A 397 -10.59 -22.19 -0.81
CA LYS A 397 -9.69 -23.18 -1.42
C LYS A 397 -8.99 -24.06 -0.37
N ARG A 398 -8.41 -23.46 0.67
CA ARG A 398 -7.66 -24.19 1.72
C ARG A 398 -8.54 -25.11 2.57
N LEU A 399 -9.80 -24.76 2.76
CA LEU A 399 -10.77 -25.55 3.50
C LEU A 399 -11.60 -26.50 2.61
N GLY A 400 -11.46 -26.48 1.28
CA GLY A 400 -12.29 -27.24 0.36
C GLY A 400 -13.77 -26.80 0.37
N LEU A 401 -14.03 -25.51 0.59
CA LEU A 401 -15.36 -24.91 0.59
C LEU A 401 -15.62 -24.13 -0.70
N GLN A 402 -16.89 -23.88 -0.99
CA GLN A 402 -17.24 -22.89 -2.01
C GLN A 402 -17.07 -21.48 -1.47
N PRO A 403 -16.68 -20.49 -2.29
CA PRO A 403 -16.49 -19.10 -1.84
C PRO A 403 -17.71 -18.50 -1.12
N GLU A 404 -18.93 -18.86 -1.55
CA GLU A 404 -20.19 -18.39 -0.96
C GLU A 404 -20.43 -18.93 0.46
N ALA A 405 -19.77 -20.02 0.82
CA ALA A 405 -19.79 -20.59 2.17
C ALA A 405 -18.82 -19.88 3.13
N VAL A 406 -18.01 -18.95 2.62
CA VAL A 406 -17.04 -18.19 3.42
C VAL A 406 -17.47 -16.73 3.53
N ARG A 407 -17.72 -16.27 4.76
CA ARG A 407 -18.01 -14.87 5.09
C ARG A 407 -16.83 -14.23 5.78
N VAL A 408 -16.33 -13.12 5.26
CA VAL A 408 -15.24 -12.34 5.85
C VAL A 408 -15.79 -11.02 6.39
N ASN A 409 -15.92 -10.90 7.71
CA ASN A 409 -16.26 -9.66 8.39
C ASN A 409 -14.96 -8.88 8.63
N VAL A 410 -14.82 -7.73 8.00
CA VAL A 410 -13.60 -6.91 8.10
C VAL A 410 -13.71 -5.98 9.30
N THR A 411 -12.70 -6.01 10.16
CA THR A 411 -12.57 -5.10 11.31
C THR A 411 -11.78 -3.84 10.91
N LEU A 412 -11.66 -2.86 11.81
CA LEU A 412 -10.62 -1.86 11.69
C LEU A 412 -9.24 -2.52 11.75
N LEU A 413 -8.27 -1.93 11.06
CA LEU A 413 -6.89 -2.41 11.06
C LEU A 413 -6.01 -1.43 11.85
N GLY A 414 -5.32 -1.92 12.86
CA GLY A 414 -4.30 -1.16 13.60
C GLY A 414 -3.01 -0.98 12.81
N GLY A 415 -3.13 -0.40 11.60
CA GLY A 415 -2.10 -0.32 10.58
C GLY A 415 -2.10 -1.53 9.65
N GLY A 416 -1.47 -1.38 8.49
CA GLY A 416 -1.37 -2.45 7.48
C GLY A 416 -0.06 -2.37 6.72
N PHE A 417 0.20 -1.25 6.06
CA PHE A 417 1.41 -0.95 5.28
C PHE A 417 1.75 -2.01 4.22
N GLY A 418 0.73 -2.78 3.77
CA GLY A 418 0.90 -3.86 2.83
C GLY A 418 1.04 -5.26 3.47
N ARG A 419 1.23 -5.39 4.81
CA ARG A 419 1.30 -6.70 5.49
C ARG A 419 -0.03 -7.44 5.45
N LYS A 420 -1.11 -6.74 5.76
CA LYS A 420 -2.45 -7.32 5.94
C LYS A 420 -3.22 -7.57 4.62
N SER A 421 -2.59 -7.37 3.48
CA SER A 421 -3.08 -7.86 2.18
C SER A 421 -2.82 -9.35 1.95
N LYS A 422 -2.00 -9.99 2.81
CA LYS A 422 -1.69 -11.42 2.77
C LYS A 422 -2.44 -12.12 3.90
N PRO A 423 -3.41 -13.00 3.58
CA PRO A 423 -4.28 -13.63 4.57
C PRO A 423 -3.71 -14.90 5.22
N ASP A 424 -2.39 -15.14 5.19
CA ASP A 424 -1.73 -16.30 5.78
C ASP A 424 -2.22 -16.58 7.21
N PHE A 425 -2.32 -15.55 8.05
CA PHE A 425 -2.81 -15.65 9.43
C PHE A 425 -4.32 -15.99 9.53
N VAL A 426 -5.11 -15.61 8.52
CA VAL A 426 -6.53 -15.97 8.45
C VAL A 426 -6.71 -17.44 8.09
N LEU A 427 -5.87 -17.94 7.17
CA LEU A 427 -5.86 -19.34 6.80
C LEU A 427 -5.46 -20.21 8.00
N GLU A 428 -4.45 -19.79 8.79
CA GLU A 428 -4.09 -20.45 10.05
C GLU A 428 -5.30 -20.52 10.99
N ALA A 429 -6.01 -19.41 11.23
CA ALA A 429 -7.19 -19.38 12.10
C ALA A 429 -8.30 -20.33 11.62
N GLY A 430 -8.57 -20.36 10.32
CA GLY A 430 -9.56 -21.26 9.71
C GLY A 430 -9.23 -22.74 9.88
N LEU A 431 -7.97 -23.11 9.63
CA LEU A 431 -7.47 -24.47 9.84
C LEU A 431 -7.60 -24.92 11.30
N LEU A 432 -7.27 -24.01 12.23
CA LEU A 432 -7.34 -24.30 13.66
C LEU A 432 -8.78 -24.42 14.16
N SER A 433 -9.71 -23.57 13.72
CA SER A 433 -11.13 -23.73 14.04
C SER A 433 -11.66 -25.08 13.57
N ARG A 434 -11.32 -25.51 12.35
CA ARG A 434 -11.68 -26.84 11.83
C ARG A 434 -11.09 -27.97 12.69
N ALA A 435 -9.83 -27.85 13.12
CA ALA A 435 -9.16 -28.82 13.99
C ALA A 435 -9.71 -28.84 15.43
N MET A 436 -10.50 -27.83 15.81
CA MET A 436 -11.20 -27.69 17.08
C MET A 436 -12.71 -27.93 16.94
N ASP A 437 -13.12 -28.77 16.01
CA ASP A 437 -14.50 -29.17 15.76
C ASP A 437 -15.48 -28.00 15.56
N GLY A 438 -14.97 -26.90 14.98
CA GLY A 438 -15.72 -25.69 14.64
C GLY A 438 -15.82 -24.66 15.78
N ALA A 439 -15.18 -24.87 16.92
CA ALA A 439 -15.07 -23.85 17.95
C ALA A 439 -14.44 -22.56 17.38
N PRO A 440 -14.90 -21.38 17.80
CA PRO A 440 -14.24 -20.14 17.40
C PRO A 440 -12.80 -20.13 17.91
N VAL A 441 -11.83 -19.84 17.01
CA VAL A 441 -10.41 -19.73 17.36
C VAL A 441 -9.90 -18.36 16.96
N LYS A 442 -9.35 -17.62 17.94
CA LYS A 442 -8.54 -16.43 17.69
C LYS A 442 -7.09 -16.84 17.51
N LEU A 443 -6.60 -16.73 16.31
CA LEU A 443 -5.17 -16.73 16.03
C LEU A 443 -4.63 -15.31 16.12
N PHE A 444 -3.51 -15.12 16.78
CA PHE A 444 -2.78 -13.85 16.78
C PHE A 444 -1.28 -14.11 16.68
N TRP A 445 -0.61 -13.20 15.94
CA TRP A 445 0.83 -13.15 15.89
C TRP A 445 1.34 -12.27 17.04
N THR A 446 2.43 -12.66 17.68
CA THR A 446 3.16 -11.76 18.57
C THR A 446 3.98 -10.78 17.73
N ARG A 447 4.60 -9.79 18.38
CA ARG A 447 5.51 -8.87 17.64
C ARG A 447 6.69 -9.63 17.06
N GLU A 448 7.21 -10.60 17.78
CA GLU A 448 8.29 -11.47 17.33
C GLU A 448 7.87 -12.29 16.10
N ASP A 449 6.65 -12.81 16.07
CA ASP A 449 6.11 -13.52 14.91
C ASP A 449 6.05 -12.61 13.68
N ASP A 450 5.55 -11.37 13.85
CA ASP A 450 5.38 -10.40 12.78
C ASP A 450 6.73 -9.98 12.17
N LEU A 451 7.75 -9.75 13.02
CA LEU A 451 9.08 -9.35 12.55
C LEU A 451 9.88 -10.51 11.96
N ARG A 452 9.77 -11.73 12.53
CA ARG A 452 10.52 -12.90 12.07
C ARG A 452 9.94 -13.57 10.83
N HIS A 453 8.63 -13.50 10.65
CA HIS A 453 7.92 -14.30 9.65
C HIS A 453 7.07 -13.45 8.69
N GLY A 454 7.35 -12.15 8.56
CA GLY A 454 6.64 -11.24 7.69
C GLY A 454 6.89 -11.46 6.20
N TYR A 455 6.36 -10.54 5.39
CA TYR A 455 6.70 -10.37 3.98
C TYR A 455 7.48 -9.06 3.87
N TYR A 456 8.77 -9.15 3.71
CA TYR A 456 9.67 -8.01 3.84
C TYR A 456 9.65 -7.11 2.59
N HIS A 457 10.00 -5.83 2.78
CA HIS A 457 10.48 -5.01 1.67
C HIS A 457 11.74 -5.64 1.08
N ALA A 458 11.88 -5.60 -0.23
CA ALA A 458 13.04 -6.17 -0.90
C ALA A 458 14.33 -5.41 -0.53
N VAL A 459 15.39 -6.16 -0.21
CA VAL A 459 16.73 -5.61 -0.15
C VAL A 459 17.19 -5.21 -1.55
N SER A 460 18.02 -4.16 -1.67
CA SER A 460 18.47 -3.69 -2.97
C SER A 460 19.88 -3.13 -2.94
N VAL A 461 20.62 -3.33 -4.03
CA VAL A 461 21.82 -2.58 -4.39
C VAL A 461 21.54 -1.83 -5.69
N GLU A 462 21.67 -0.53 -5.63
CA GLU A 462 21.48 0.39 -6.74
C GLU A 462 22.83 0.96 -7.18
N ARG A 463 23.30 0.62 -8.37
CA ARG A 463 24.51 1.21 -8.96
C ARG A 463 24.15 2.24 -10.00
N LEU A 464 24.68 3.44 -9.83
CA LEU A 464 24.48 4.55 -10.74
C LEU A 464 25.81 5.08 -11.28
N GLU A 465 25.82 5.43 -12.57
CA GLU A 465 26.95 6.07 -13.24
C GLU A 465 26.42 7.22 -14.09
N ALA A 466 27.09 8.36 -14.06
CA ALA A 466 26.74 9.50 -14.89
C ALA A 466 27.98 10.14 -15.53
N GLY A 467 27.81 10.60 -16.77
CA GLY A 467 28.76 11.46 -17.47
C GLY A 467 28.29 12.90 -17.40
N LEU A 468 29.18 13.81 -16.94
CA LEU A 468 28.94 15.25 -16.93
C LEU A 468 29.70 15.90 -18.08
N ASP A 469 29.11 16.91 -18.69
CA ASP A 469 29.79 17.80 -19.65
C ASP A 469 30.70 18.81 -18.92
N ARG A 470 31.31 19.75 -19.66
CA ARG A 470 32.20 20.79 -19.12
C ARG A 470 31.46 21.78 -18.21
N ASP A 471 30.16 21.94 -18.40
CA ASP A 471 29.30 22.81 -17.60
C ASP A 471 28.71 22.10 -16.37
N GLY A 472 29.08 20.81 -16.17
CA GLY A 472 28.60 19.98 -15.08
C GLY A 472 27.18 19.42 -15.29
N ARG A 473 26.64 19.48 -16.52
CA ARG A 473 25.32 18.93 -16.86
C ARG A 473 25.41 17.43 -17.09
N PRO A 474 24.44 16.60 -16.61
CA PRO A 474 24.46 15.17 -16.88
C PRO A 474 24.03 14.92 -18.34
N VAL A 475 24.94 14.36 -19.12
CA VAL A 475 24.73 14.00 -20.52
C VAL A 475 24.55 12.50 -20.75
N ALA A 476 24.89 11.70 -19.74
CA ALA A 476 24.76 10.24 -19.75
C ALA A 476 24.39 9.73 -18.35
N TRP A 477 23.53 8.70 -18.30
CA TRP A 477 23.05 8.08 -17.06
C TRP A 477 22.87 6.59 -17.25
N LEU A 478 23.48 5.80 -16.37
CA LEU A 478 23.25 4.38 -16.21
C LEU A 478 22.73 4.10 -14.80
N HIS A 479 21.68 3.30 -14.69
CA HIS A 479 21.17 2.81 -13.41
C HIS A 479 20.95 1.30 -13.47
N ARG A 480 21.58 0.56 -12.57
CA ARG A 480 21.39 -0.88 -12.38
C ARG A 480 20.76 -1.11 -11.00
N SER A 481 19.58 -1.72 -10.98
CA SER A 481 18.86 -2.06 -9.74
C SER A 481 18.87 -3.58 -9.56
N ALA A 482 19.66 -4.06 -8.60
CA ALA A 482 19.75 -5.46 -8.19
C ALA A 482 18.91 -5.69 -6.93
N SER A 483 17.73 -6.29 -7.10
CA SER A 483 16.75 -6.50 -6.03
C SER A 483 15.90 -7.74 -6.32
N PRO A 484 15.60 -8.58 -5.32
CA PRO A 484 14.69 -9.72 -5.50
C PRO A 484 13.25 -9.23 -5.72
N SER A 485 12.58 -9.87 -6.67
CA SER A 485 11.21 -9.51 -7.04
C SER A 485 10.16 -10.03 -6.05
N ILE A 486 9.09 -9.27 -5.84
CA ILE A 486 7.84 -9.72 -5.21
C ILE A 486 7.28 -10.95 -5.94
N GLY A 487 7.52 -11.08 -7.25
CA GLY A 487 7.15 -12.26 -8.04
C GLY A 487 7.65 -13.59 -7.47
N SER A 488 8.68 -13.57 -6.61
CA SER A 488 9.24 -14.76 -5.97
C SER A 488 8.28 -15.53 -5.06
N ILE A 489 7.21 -14.89 -4.59
CA ILE A 489 6.19 -15.59 -3.81
C ILE A 489 5.14 -16.28 -4.69
N PHE A 490 5.09 -16.02 -5.99
CA PHE A 490 4.10 -16.57 -6.92
C PHE A 490 4.69 -17.55 -7.95
N ALA A 491 5.97 -17.46 -8.21
CA ALA A 491 6.63 -18.31 -9.18
C ALA A 491 7.98 -18.79 -8.66
N PRO A 492 8.42 -20.00 -9.00
CA PRO A 492 9.76 -20.44 -8.67
C PRO A 492 10.77 -19.57 -9.42
N ASP A 493 11.69 -18.96 -8.65
CA ASP A 493 12.86 -18.23 -9.11
C ASP A 493 12.61 -17.15 -10.20
N PRO A 494 11.77 -16.13 -9.97
CA PRO A 494 11.77 -14.95 -10.81
C PRO A 494 13.05 -14.16 -10.48
N LYS A 495 13.99 -14.17 -11.41
CA LYS A 495 15.31 -13.55 -11.23
C LYS A 495 15.30 -12.05 -11.42
N HIS A 496 14.23 -11.50 -12.01
CA HIS A 496 14.11 -10.11 -12.40
C HIS A 496 12.87 -9.46 -11.81
N LEU A 497 12.95 -8.14 -11.60
CA LEU A 497 11.80 -7.33 -11.22
C LEU A 497 10.68 -7.43 -12.26
N LEU A 498 9.44 -7.41 -11.79
CA LEU A 498 8.26 -7.37 -12.65
C LEU A 498 8.04 -5.96 -13.23
N PRO A 499 7.31 -5.81 -14.35
CA PRO A 499 7.07 -4.51 -14.96
C PRO A 499 6.52 -3.45 -14.01
N PHE A 500 5.64 -3.82 -13.08
CA PHE A 500 5.11 -2.88 -12.11
C PHE A 500 6.17 -2.42 -11.08
N GLU A 501 7.12 -3.29 -10.70
CA GLU A 501 8.23 -2.92 -9.82
C GLU A 501 9.20 -1.97 -10.54
N LEU A 502 9.47 -2.21 -11.83
CA LEU A 502 10.29 -1.35 -12.68
C LEU A 502 9.65 0.04 -12.88
N GLY A 503 8.32 0.09 -13.08
CA GLY A 503 7.55 1.34 -13.22
C GLY A 503 7.35 2.11 -11.91
N MET A 504 7.95 1.65 -10.81
CA MET A 504 7.93 2.34 -9.51
C MET A 504 9.20 3.16 -9.29
N GLY A 505 9.39 4.22 -10.10
CA GLY A 505 10.48 5.18 -9.94
C GLY A 505 11.76 4.81 -10.68
N LEU A 506 11.89 3.63 -11.29
CA LEU A 506 13.10 3.20 -11.99
C LEU A 506 13.01 3.54 -13.48
N THR A 507 12.11 2.91 -14.22
CA THR A 507 11.96 3.18 -15.65
C THR A 507 11.23 4.51 -15.92
N ASN A 508 10.29 4.90 -15.08
CA ASN A 508 9.48 6.11 -15.23
C ASN A 508 10.07 7.38 -14.59
N ALA A 509 11.35 7.37 -14.20
CA ALA A 509 12.03 8.57 -13.73
C ALA A 509 12.05 9.64 -14.85
N PRO A 510 11.38 10.82 -14.68
CA PRO A 510 11.17 11.79 -15.74
C PRO A 510 12.33 12.79 -15.85
N LEU A 511 13.57 12.28 -15.89
CA LEU A 511 14.79 13.09 -15.96
C LEU A 511 15.09 13.51 -17.40
N ALA A 512 15.52 14.76 -17.59
CA ALA A 512 15.85 15.33 -18.88
C ALA A 512 17.33 15.06 -19.28
N ILE A 513 17.72 13.77 -19.25
CA ILE A 513 19.07 13.33 -19.57
C ILE A 513 19.04 12.64 -20.95
N PRO A 514 19.81 13.10 -21.93
CA PRO A 514 19.63 12.65 -23.33
C PRO A 514 20.06 11.21 -23.59
N ASN A 515 21.03 10.67 -22.84
CA ASN A 515 21.52 9.31 -22.99
C ASN A 515 21.30 8.56 -21.69
N PHE A 516 20.27 7.71 -21.67
CA PHE A 516 19.75 7.10 -20.45
C PHE A 516 19.60 5.59 -20.62
N ARG A 517 20.11 4.80 -19.68
CA ARG A 517 19.92 3.35 -19.68
C ARG A 517 19.63 2.86 -18.28
N VAL A 518 18.66 1.94 -18.18
CA VAL A 518 18.33 1.20 -16.97
C VAL A 518 18.51 -0.29 -17.24
N GLU A 519 19.18 -0.95 -16.33
CA GLU A 519 19.41 -2.40 -16.37
C GLU A 519 18.93 -3.05 -15.09
N ASN A 520 18.38 -4.27 -15.20
CA ASN A 520 17.90 -5.06 -14.07
C ASN A 520 18.71 -6.38 -13.97
N PRO A 521 19.69 -6.46 -13.08
CA PRO A 521 20.44 -7.68 -12.76
C PRO A 521 19.56 -8.79 -12.16
N GLU A 522 20.01 -10.04 -12.27
CA GLU A 522 19.39 -11.17 -11.59
C GLU A 522 19.58 -11.06 -10.07
N ALA A 523 18.53 -11.34 -9.30
CA ALA A 523 18.53 -11.33 -7.84
C ALA A 523 17.53 -12.37 -7.29
N PRO A 524 17.98 -13.58 -6.88
CA PRO A 524 17.10 -14.60 -6.33
C PRO A 524 16.61 -14.22 -4.91
N ALA A 525 15.36 -14.55 -4.59
CA ALA A 525 14.81 -14.30 -3.26
C ALA A 525 15.11 -15.46 -2.29
N HIS A 526 15.49 -15.13 -1.07
CA HIS A 526 15.77 -16.10 0.01
C HIS A 526 14.79 -16.00 1.18
N VAL A 527 13.89 -14.99 1.14
CA VAL A 527 12.84 -14.74 2.14
C VAL A 527 11.57 -14.35 1.41
N ARG A 528 10.42 -14.31 2.13
CA ARG A 528 9.18 -13.80 1.54
C ARG A 528 9.30 -12.31 1.27
N ILE A 529 9.26 -11.91 0.00
CA ILE A 529 9.21 -10.52 -0.41
C ILE A 529 7.75 -10.13 -0.60
N GLY A 530 7.36 -8.93 -0.14
CA GLY A 530 5.99 -8.47 -0.26
C GLY A 530 5.86 -6.95 -0.35
N TRP A 531 4.61 -6.52 -0.37
CA TRP A 531 4.33 -5.09 -0.43
C TRP A 531 4.64 -4.43 0.93
N TYR A 532 5.42 -3.40 0.86
CA TYR A 532 5.66 -2.44 1.92
C TYR A 532 5.19 -1.08 1.40
N ARG A 533 4.71 -0.17 2.24
CA ARG A 533 4.27 1.17 1.83
C ARG A 533 5.24 1.80 0.83
N SER A 534 4.78 2.13 -0.37
CA SER A 534 5.53 2.65 -1.52
C SER A 534 6.33 1.63 -2.34
N VAL A 535 6.43 0.38 -1.91
CA VAL A 535 7.05 -0.74 -2.65
C VAL A 535 8.43 -0.36 -3.19
N ALA A 536 8.75 -0.65 -4.46
CA ALA A 536 10.04 -0.38 -5.08
C ALA A 536 10.38 1.11 -5.26
N ASN A 537 9.42 2.02 -5.09
CA ASN A 537 9.72 3.46 -5.08
C ASN A 537 10.73 3.86 -3.99
N ILE A 538 10.84 3.10 -2.89
CA ILE A 538 11.73 3.43 -1.77
C ILE A 538 13.19 3.39 -2.22
N GLN A 539 13.65 2.24 -2.73
CA GLN A 539 15.04 2.08 -3.14
C GLN A 539 15.39 2.96 -4.35
N HIS A 540 14.49 3.04 -5.33
CA HIS A 540 14.74 3.83 -6.53
C HIS A 540 14.82 5.34 -6.21
N ALA A 541 13.90 5.87 -5.38
CA ALA A 541 13.95 7.27 -4.97
C ALA A 541 15.20 7.58 -4.14
N PHE A 542 15.57 6.71 -3.19
CA PHE A 542 16.76 6.90 -2.37
C PHE A 542 18.01 7.01 -3.25
N ALA A 543 18.21 6.08 -4.16
CA ALA A 543 19.38 6.04 -5.00
C ALA A 543 19.42 7.23 -6.00
N ILE A 544 18.33 7.45 -6.74
CA ILE A 544 18.27 8.50 -7.77
C ILE A 544 18.45 9.90 -7.15
N GLN A 545 17.73 10.21 -6.08
CA GLN A 545 17.73 11.54 -5.50
C GLN A 545 19.02 11.83 -4.72
N SER A 546 19.61 10.81 -4.09
CA SER A 546 20.94 10.94 -3.48
C SER A 546 22.02 11.13 -4.53
N PHE A 547 21.96 10.40 -5.65
CA PHE A 547 22.92 10.52 -6.73
C PHE A 547 22.83 11.87 -7.44
N ILE A 548 21.63 12.41 -7.69
CA ILE A 548 21.47 13.78 -8.22
C ILE A 548 22.15 14.81 -7.32
N ALA A 549 22.02 14.69 -6.01
CA ALA A 549 22.71 15.57 -5.06
C ALA A 549 24.24 15.37 -5.07
N GLU A 550 24.73 14.18 -5.36
CA GLU A 550 26.17 13.93 -5.55
C GLU A 550 26.68 14.57 -6.85
N LEU A 551 25.89 14.51 -7.95
CA LEU A 551 26.22 15.19 -9.19
C LEU A 551 26.27 16.71 -9.01
N ALA A 552 25.29 17.29 -8.29
CA ALA A 552 25.27 18.71 -7.95
C ALA A 552 26.56 19.13 -7.24
N HIS A 553 26.96 18.35 -6.22
CA HIS A 553 28.22 18.58 -5.50
C HIS A 553 29.43 18.45 -6.43
N ALA A 554 29.48 17.42 -7.27
CA ALA A 554 30.57 17.20 -8.22
C ALA A 554 30.70 18.30 -9.26
N ALA A 555 29.59 18.99 -9.56
CA ALA A 555 29.50 20.15 -10.46
C ALA A 555 29.70 21.50 -9.73
N GLY A 556 29.83 21.51 -8.39
CA GLY A 556 29.94 22.73 -7.59
C GLY A 556 28.69 23.60 -7.59
N ARG A 557 27.48 22.98 -7.69
CA ARG A 557 26.20 23.66 -7.89
C ARG A 557 25.24 23.41 -6.72
N ASP A 558 24.29 24.35 -6.53
CA ASP A 558 23.22 24.20 -5.56
C ASP A 558 22.36 22.95 -5.85
N PRO A 559 22.11 22.07 -4.86
CA PRO A 559 21.40 20.82 -5.07
C PRO A 559 19.95 20.99 -5.54
N LYS A 560 19.22 22.01 -5.06
CA LYS A 560 17.85 22.31 -5.49
C LYS A 560 17.82 22.78 -6.95
N ASP A 561 18.70 23.71 -7.32
CA ASP A 561 18.76 24.22 -8.69
C ASP A 561 19.19 23.15 -9.67
N TYR A 562 20.13 22.28 -9.25
CA TYR A 562 20.56 21.14 -10.04
C TYR A 562 19.46 20.09 -10.21
N LEU A 563 18.69 19.80 -9.14
CA LEU A 563 17.52 18.90 -9.23
C LEU A 563 16.50 19.44 -10.25
N LEU A 564 16.19 20.73 -10.21
CA LEU A 564 15.28 21.37 -11.17
C LEU A 564 15.82 21.30 -12.62
N GLU A 565 17.12 21.42 -12.80
CA GLU A 565 17.75 21.29 -14.12
C GLU A 565 17.69 19.84 -14.62
N VAL A 566 17.95 18.86 -13.78
CA VAL A 566 17.89 17.43 -14.13
C VAL A 566 16.46 16.99 -14.45
N ILE A 567 15.45 17.53 -13.76
CA ILE A 567 14.04 17.36 -14.14
C ILE A 567 13.77 17.99 -15.51
N GLY A 568 14.45 19.10 -15.83
CA GLY A 568 14.31 19.85 -17.08
C GLY A 568 13.13 20.83 -17.08
N PRO A 569 12.83 21.47 -18.21
CA PRO A 569 11.71 22.40 -18.34
C PRO A 569 10.37 21.68 -18.15
N PRO A 570 9.30 22.42 -17.82
CA PRO A 570 7.95 21.86 -17.78
C PRO A 570 7.59 21.16 -19.11
N ARG A 571 7.22 19.89 -19.02
CA ARG A 571 6.76 19.08 -20.15
C ARG A 571 5.84 17.97 -19.64
N VAL A 572 4.97 17.50 -20.53
CA VAL A 572 4.12 16.33 -20.33
C VAL A 572 4.77 15.15 -21.06
N VAL A 573 4.94 14.04 -20.37
CA VAL A 573 5.59 12.82 -20.87
C VAL A 573 4.64 11.65 -20.69
N GLU A 574 4.38 10.89 -21.75
CA GLU A 574 3.67 9.63 -21.61
C GLU A 574 4.58 8.60 -20.90
N PRO A 575 4.10 7.93 -19.85
CA PRO A 575 4.90 6.90 -19.14
C PRO A 575 5.49 5.83 -20.05
N THR A 576 4.78 5.46 -21.11
CA THR A 576 5.23 4.49 -22.12
C THR A 576 6.47 4.93 -22.87
N GLU A 577 6.68 6.24 -23.09
CA GLU A 577 7.92 6.78 -23.71
C GLU A 577 9.14 6.55 -22.82
N LEU A 578 8.93 6.38 -21.51
CA LEU A 578 9.96 6.08 -20.53
C LEU A 578 10.12 4.57 -20.26
N GLY A 579 9.38 3.71 -20.99
CA GLY A 579 9.38 2.27 -20.78
C GLY A 579 8.50 1.80 -19.60
N ASP A 580 7.69 2.69 -19.02
CA ASP A 580 6.69 2.31 -18.01
C ASP A 580 5.39 1.87 -18.71
N VAL A 581 5.19 0.56 -18.75
CA VAL A 581 4.00 -0.06 -19.35
C VAL A 581 2.86 -0.24 -18.33
N TRP A 582 3.11 0.10 -17.08
CA TRP A 582 2.16 -0.12 -15.99
C TRP A 582 1.43 1.16 -15.55
N ASN A 583 2.14 2.28 -15.42
CA ASN A 583 1.61 3.58 -14.98
C ASN A 583 0.66 3.49 -13.77
N HIS A 584 1.03 2.72 -12.76
CA HIS A 584 0.18 2.50 -11.57
C HIS A 584 -1.24 1.96 -11.88
N GLY A 585 -1.43 1.30 -13.04
CA GLY A 585 -2.71 0.78 -13.52
C GLY A 585 -3.62 1.83 -14.16
N GLU A 586 -3.14 3.05 -14.36
CA GLU A 586 -3.92 4.16 -14.94
C GLU A 586 -3.65 4.36 -16.43
N ASP A 587 -4.63 4.93 -17.11
CA ASP A 587 -4.50 5.33 -18.51
C ASP A 587 -3.41 6.39 -18.65
N PRO A 588 -2.32 6.13 -19.42
CA PRO A 588 -1.23 7.07 -19.58
C PRO A 588 -1.65 8.39 -20.26
N LYS A 589 -2.72 8.38 -21.06
CA LYS A 589 -3.26 9.61 -21.68
C LYS A 589 -3.98 10.49 -20.67
N ARG A 590 -4.64 9.88 -19.68
CA ARG A 590 -5.33 10.60 -18.60
C ARG A 590 -4.37 10.98 -17.48
N TYR A 591 -3.35 10.17 -17.24
CA TYR A 591 -2.34 10.34 -16.20
C TYR A 591 -0.93 10.37 -16.79
N PRO A 592 -0.62 11.33 -17.69
CA PRO A 592 0.74 11.53 -18.13
C PRO A 592 1.60 12.07 -16.98
N ILE A 593 2.90 11.94 -17.08
CA ILE A 593 3.83 12.55 -16.11
C ILE A 593 4.05 14.01 -16.51
N ASP A 594 3.68 14.93 -15.63
CA ASP A 594 3.86 16.38 -15.80
C ASP A 594 5.05 16.87 -14.96
N THR A 595 6.16 17.18 -15.62
CA THR A 595 7.38 17.66 -14.93
C THR A 595 7.19 19.07 -14.36
N GLY A 596 6.25 19.86 -14.87
CA GLY A 596 5.88 21.15 -14.29
C GLY A 596 5.31 21.02 -12.89
N ARG A 597 4.45 20.02 -12.67
CA ARG A 597 3.91 19.66 -11.35
C ARG A 597 5.04 19.18 -10.41
N LEU A 598 5.96 18.34 -10.91
CA LEU A 598 7.10 17.89 -10.13
C LEU A 598 8.01 19.04 -9.72
N ARG A 599 8.29 19.98 -10.62
CA ARG A 599 9.03 21.20 -10.32
C ARG A 599 8.34 22.05 -9.27
N LYS A 600 7.02 22.22 -9.40
CA LYS A 600 6.21 23.03 -8.47
C LYS A 600 6.30 22.51 -7.03
N VAL A 601 6.24 21.20 -6.81
CA VAL A 601 6.40 20.66 -5.44
C VAL A 601 7.83 20.86 -4.92
N VAL A 602 8.87 20.77 -5.76
CA VAL A 602 10.27 21.08 -5.37
C VAL A 602 10.40 22.53 -4.93
N GLU A 603 9.91 23.46 -5.72
CA GLU A 603 9.94 24.90 -5.44
C GLU A 603 9.16 25.23 -4.17
N THR A 604 7.99 24.60 -3.97
CA THR A 604 7.15 24.80 -2.79
C THR A 604 7.81 24.28 -1.51
N ALA A 605 8.38 23.08 -1.52
CA ALA A 605 9.09 22.53 -0.36
C ALA A 605 10.34 23.35 -0.03
N ALA A 606 11.09 23.78 -1.05
CA ALA A 606 12.26 24.64 -0.89
C ALA A 606 11.89 26.03 -0.31
N GLN A 607 10.83 26.64 -0.79
CA GLN A 607 10.33 27.90 -0.25
C GLN A 607 9.88 27.71 1.20
N GLY A 608 9.13 26.64 1.49
CA GLY A 608 8.64 26.33 2.83
C GLY A 608 9.76 26.24 3.85
N ILE A 609 10.81 25.46 3.58
CA ILE A 609 11.97 25.30 4.49
C ILE A 609 12.85 26.55 4.58
N GLY A 610 12.70 27.51 3.65
CA GLY A 610 13.60 28.66 3.50
C GLY A 610 14.95 28.26 2.94
N TRP A 611 14.96 27.58 1.78
CA TRP A 611 16.17 27.11 1.11
C TRP A 611 17.17 28.25 0.89
N GLY A 612 18.45 28.01 1.16
CA GLY A 612 19.53 29.03 1.04
C GLY A 612 19.72 29.88 2.29
N ARG A 613 18.90 29.75 3.35
CA ARG A 613 19.13 30.43 4.62
C ARG A 613 20.39 29.91 5.31
N GLN A 614 21.03 30.77 6.08
CA GLN A 614 22.18 30.38 6.90
C GLN A 614 21.74 29.50 8.07
N LEU A 615 22.52 28.45 8.32
CA LEU A 615 22.28 27.50 9.39
C LEU A 615 23.44 27.46 10.38
N PRO A 616 23.20 27.05 11.63
CA PRO A 616 24.25 26.76 12.59
C PRO A 616 25.23 25.71 12.06
N LYS A 617 26.49 25.78 12.54
CA LYS A 617 27.49 24.74 12.24
C LYS A 617 26.98 23.36 12.64
N GLY A 618 27.21 22.37 11.80
CA GLY A 618 26.69 20.99 11.98
C GLY A 618 25.23 20.80 11.56
N SER A 619 24.61 21.83 10.98
CA SER A 619 23.25 21.73 10.39
C SER A 619 23.32 21.84 8.88
N GLY A 620 22.36 21.24 8.20
CA GLY A 620 22.27 21.23 6.74
C GLY A 620 20.84 21.07 6.24
N LEU A 621 20.58 21.56 5.02
CA LEU A 621 19.35 21.32 4.28
C LEU A 621 19.57 20.26 3.21
N GLY A 622 18.57 19.40 3.03
CA GLY A 622 18.53 18.45 1.93
C GLY A 622 17.15 18.45 1.27
N ILE A 623 17.11 18.20 -0.01
CA ILE A 623 15.88 18.17 -0.81
C ILE A 623 15.85 16.93 -1.69
N ALA A 624 14.65 16.40 -1.92
CA ALA A 624 14.40 15.31 -2.84
C ALA A 624 12.96 15.38 -3.35
N ALA A 625 12.70 14.83 -4.55
CA ALA A 625 11.38 14.79 -5.12
C ALA A 625 11.13 13.46 -5.84
N HIS A 626 9.87 13.01 -5.84
CA HIS A 626 9.50 11.75 -6.46
C HIS A 626 8.08 11.79 -7.02
N TYR A 627 7.89 11.12 -8.15
CA TYR A 627 6.58 10.81 -8.75
C TYR A 627 6.24 9.36 -8.48
N SER A 628 5.12 9.10 -7.87
CA SER A 628 4.60 7.76 -7.68
C SER A 628 3.10 7.77 -7.38
N PHE A 629 2.40 6.69 -7.71
CA PHE A 629 0.95 6.57 -7.52
C PHE A 629 0.17 7.74 -8.12
N VAL A 630 0.64 8.22 -9.28
CA VAL A 630 0.16 9.38 -10.06
C VAL A 630 0.07 10.68 -9.23
N THR A 631 0.99 10.85 -8.29
CA THR A 631 1.12 12.00 -7.39
C THR A 631 2.57 12.47 -7.34
N TYR A 632 2.77 13.77 -7.18
CA TYR A 632 4.08 14.42 -7.10
C TYR A 632 4.35 14.86 -5.67
N VAL A 633 5.50 14.50 -5.14
CA VAL A 633 5.89 14.89 -3.77
C VAL A 633 7.34 15.36 -3.75
N ALA A 634 7.59 16.45 -3.04
CA ALA A 634 8.94 16.86 -2.67
C ALA A 634 9.07 17.06 -1.17
N VAL A 635 10.23 16.73 -0.65
CA VAL A 635 10.58 16.86 0.77
C VAL A 635 11.84 17.69 0.87
N ALA A 636 11.80 18.74 1.69
CA ALA A 636 12.96 19.49 2.15
C ALA A 636 13.13 19.27 3.66
N ALA A 637 14.31 18.82 4.08
CA ALA A 637 14.59 18.49 5.46
C ALA A 637 15.74 19.33 6.01
N GLU A 638 15.59 19.81 7.24
CA GLU A 638 16.67 20.35 8.06
C GLU A 638 17.17 19.28 9.01
N VAL A 639 18.48 19.07 9.04
CA VAL A 639 19.14 18.11 9.92
C VAL A 639 20.23 18.83 10.69
N ALA A 640 20.39 18.48 11.97
CA ALA A 640 21.55 18.84 12.77
C ALA A 640 22.25 17.58 13.28
N VAL A 641 23.58 17.54 13.15
CA VAL A 641 24.43 16.43 13.59
C VAL A 641 25.39 16.94 14.66
N ASP A 642 25.32 16.35 15.85
CA ASP A 642 26.18 16.72 16.94
C ASP A 642 27.61 16.09 16.84
N ALA A 643 28.50 16.48 17.72
CA ALA A 643 29.89 15.97 17.74
C ALA A 643 29.99 14.45 17.97
N ARG A 644 28.93 13.80 18.46
CA ARG A 644 28.84 12.35 18.66
C ARG A 644 28.21 11.62 17.47
N GLY A 645 27.89 12.35 16.39
CA GLY A 645 27.23 11.79 15.21
C GLY A 645 25.73 11.54 15.40
N ARG A 646 25.09 12.08 16.46
CA ARG A 646 23.66 11.94 16.66
C ARG A 646 22.92 12.92 15.76
N VAL A 647 21.96 12.39 14.99
CA VAL A 647 21.11 13.15 14.08
C VAL A 647 19.85 13.62 14.81
N THR A 648 19.52 14.89 14.66
CA THR A 648 18.22 15.48 15.01
C THR A 648 17.63 16.16 13.79
N ILE A 649 16.31 16.17 13.69
CA ILE A 649 15.58 16.72 12.55
C ILE A 649 14.70 17.87 13.09
N PRO A 650 15.17 19.12 13.08
CA PRO A 650 14.41 20.25 13.58
C PRO A 650 13.11 20.47 12.78
N ARG A 651 13.15 20.31 11.45
CA ARG A 651 12.02 20.61 10.60
C ARG A 651 12.05 19.84 9.28
N VAL A 652 10.86 19.49 8.82
CA VAL A 652 10.61 18.94 7.47
C VAL A 652 9.46 19.71 6.84
N ASP A 653 9.66 20.15 5.60
CA ASP A 653 8.63 20.70 4.73
C ASP A 653 8.37 19.70 3.61
N ILE A 654 7.12 19.20 3.50
CA ILE A 654 6.70 18.26 2.47
C ILE A 654 5.62 18.89 1.61
N ALA A 655 5.86 18.99 0.31
CA ALA A 655 4.92 19.51 -0.67
C ALA A 655 4.32 18.35 -1.47
N VAL A 656 2.99 18.35 -1.63
CA VAL A 656 2.24 17.30 -2.34
C VAL A 656 1.30 17.90 -3.37
N ASP A 657 1.31 17.33 -4.56
CA ASP A 657 0.37 17.58 -5.63
C ASP A 657 -0.30 16.27 -6.05
N CYS A 658 -1.48 16.03 -5.50
CA CYS A 658 -2.33 14.86 -5.78
C CYS A 658 -3.56 15.22 -6.65
N GLY A 659 -3.58 16.38 -7.29
CA GLY A 659 -4.78 16.92 -7.94
C GLY A 659 -5.83 17.38 -6.92
N PRO A 660 -7.13 17.22 -7.20
CA PRO A 660 -8.20 17.59 -6.27
C PRO A 660 -8.07 16.85 -4.92
N ARG A 661 -8.34 17.57 -3.83
CA ARG A 661 -8.25 17.03 -2.46
C ARG A 661 -9.64 16.70 -1.96
N ILE A 662 -9.94 15.44 -1.75
CA ILE A 662 -11.25 15.01 -1.20
C ILE A 662 -11.33 15.35 0.29
N ASN A 663 -10.31 14.94 1.06
CA ASN A 663 -10.21 15.23 2.48
C ASN A 663 -8.80 15.79 2.77
N PRO A 664 -8.62 17.13 2.78
CA PRO A 664 -7.32 17.77 2.95
C PRO A 664 -6.63 17.41 4.27
N GLU A 665 -7.41 17.24 5.35
CA GLU A 665 -6.88 16.84 6.65
C GLU A 665 -6.25 15.44 6.59
N ARG A 666 -6.87 14.49 5.86
CA ARG A 666 -6.30 13.15 5.69
C ARG A 666 -5.08 13.13 4.76
N VAL A 667 -5.09 13.99 3.74
CA VAL A 667 -3.87 14.20 2.91
C VAL A 667 -2.71 14.66 3.79
N ARG A 668 -2.95 15.68 4.66
CA ARG A 668 -1.94 16.15 5.61
C ARG A 668 -1.43 15.04 6.53
N SER A 669 -2.33 14.30 7.17
CA SER A 669 -1.97 13.20 8.07
C SER A 669 -1.16 12.09 7.36
N GLN A 670 -1.46 11.77 6.10
CA GLN A 670 -0.71 10.78 5.34
C GLN A 670 0.70 11.27 5.00
N MET A 671 0.88 12.55 4.72
CA MET A 671 2.20 13.15 4.48
C MET A 671 3.03 13.19 5.78
N GLU A 672 2.45 13.62 6.91
CA GLU A 672 3.10 13.60 8.23
C GLU A 672 3.54 12.18 8.62
N GLY A 673 2.66 11.20 8.48
CA GLY A 673 2.97 9.78 8.75
C GLY A 673 4.04 9.21 7.81
N SER A 674 4.12 9.70 6.56
CA SER A 674 5.18 9.34 5.62
C SER A 674 6.54 9.84 6.09
N VAL A 675 6.59 11.08 6.59
CA VAL A 675 7.84 11.67 7.12
C VAL A 675 8.33 10.87 8.33
N VAL A 676 7.46 10.58 9.31
CA VAL A 676 7.84 9.80 10.50
C VAL A 676 8.34 8.40 10.12
N MET A 677 7.65 7.73 9.20
CA MET A 677 8.07 6.40 8.72
C MET A 677 9.43 6.46 8.01
N GLY A 678 9.64 7.47 7.16
CA GLY A 678 10.91 7.67 6.45
C GLY A 678 12.08 8.00 7.36
N VAL A 679 11.86 8.69 8.49
CA VAL A 679 12.87 8.90 9.52
C VAL A 679 13.38 7.57 10.09
N GLY A 680 12.47 6.64 10.42
CA GLY A 680 12.85 5.31 10.86
C GLY A 680 13.69 4.57 9.82
N GLN A 681 13.28 4.60 8.55
CA GLN A 681 14.02 3.98 7.45
C GLN A 681 15.41 4.61 7.24
N ALA A 682 15.50 5.93 7.32
CA ALA A 682 16.78 6.63 7.17
C ALA A 682 17.75 6.29 8.29
N LEU A 683 17.30 6.31 9.55
CA LEU A 683 18.19 6.36 10.70
C LEU A 683 18.46 4.98 11.34
N THR A 684 17.45 4.07 11.43
CA THR A 684 17.56 2.95 12.36
C THR A 684 16.94 1.63 11.88
N ALA A 685 15.94 1.65 10.97
CA ALA A 685 15.19 0.46 10.63
C ALA A 685 15.95 -0.46 9.66
N GLU A 686 16.17 -1.68 10.08
CA GLU A 686 16.78 -2.74 9.27
C GLU A 686 16.26 -4.11 9.73
N ILE A 687 15.94 -4.98 8.79
CA ILE A 687 15.83 -6.42 9.01
C ILE A 687 17.01 -7.08 8.33
N SER A 688 17.79 -7.82 9.10
CA SER A 688 18.93 -8.58 8.63
C SER A 688 18.82 -10.06 9.01
N PHE A 689 19.57 -10.88 8.32
CA PHE A 689 19.53 -12.33 8.46
C PHE A 689 20.94 -12.88 8.70
N ASP A 690 21.04 -13.84 9.60
CA ASP A 690 22.21 -14.69 9.77
C ASP A 690 21.78 -16.15 9.77
N LYS A 691 22.44 -16.99 8.95
CA LYS A 691 22.09 -18.40 8.78
C LYS A 691 20.59 -18.63 8.53
N GLY A 692 20.00 -17.80 7.66
CA GLY A 692 18.59 -17.84 7.30
C GLY A 692 17.61 -17.28 8.34
N ARG A 693 18.08 -16.94 9.54
CA ARG A 693 17.25 -16.47 10.66
C ARG A 693 17.26 -14.96 10.76
N THR A 694 16.13 -14.37 11.07
CA THR A 694 16.01 -12.92 11.32
C THR A 694 16.76 -12.54 12.59
N VAL A 695 17.58 -11.48 12.52
CA VAL A 695 18.35 -10.97 13.66
C VAL A 695 17.48 -10.08 14.56
N GLN A 696 16.66 -9.21 13.96
CA GLN A 696 15.78 -8.30 14.69
C GLN A 696 14.45 -9.00 15.00
N GLU A 697 14.13 -9.11 16.28
CA GLU A 697 12.99 -9.89 16.75
C GLU A 697 11.85 -9.07 17.33
N ASN A 698 12.17 -7.89 17.90
CA ASN A 698 11.19 -6.97 18.49
C ASN A 698 11.67 -5.52 18.33
N PHE A 699 10.96 -4.54 18.90
CA PHE A 699 11.26 -3.10 18.76
C PHE A 699 12.53 -2.63 19.50
N ASP A 700 13.18 -3.48 20.24
CA ASP A 700 14.53 -3.25 20.76
C ASP A 700 15.61 -3.45 19.67
N GLY A 701 15.39 -4.40 18.75
CA GLY A 701 16.25 -4.67 17.60
C GLY A 701 15.79 -3.93 16.32
N TYR A 702 14.48 -3.93 16.04
CA TYR A 702 13.89 -3.18 14.92
C TYR A 702 13.41 -1.81 15.38
N VAL A 703 14.33 -0.85 15.40
CA VAL A 703 14.08 0.47 15.99
C VAL A 703 13.34 1.37 15.01
N LEU A 704 12.09 1.70 15.34
CA LEU A 704 11.28 2.69 14.62
C LEU A 704 11.53 4.11 15.16
N ALA A 705 11.12 5.13 14.38
CA ALA A 705 11.13 6.50 14.83
C ALA A 705 10.29 6.66 16.11
N ARG A 706 10.84 7.33 17.11
CA ARG A 706 10.20 7.64 18.41
C ARG A 706 10.14 9.15 18.60
N MET A 707 9.53 9.60 19.69
CA MET A 707 9.33 11.02 19.98
C MET A 707 10.65 11.82 20.02
N ASP A 708 11.76 11.21 20.39
CA ASP A 708 13.09 11.83 20.46
C ASP A 708 13.83 11.89 19.11
N THR A 709 13.43 11.04 18.15
CA THR A 709 14.02 10.97 16.81
C THR A 709 13.10 11.53 15.72
N ALA A 710 11.80 11.63 15.99
CA ALA A 710 10.85 12.25 15.07
C ALA A 710 11.19 13.75 14.84
N PRO A 711 10.86 14.32 13.68
CA PRO A 711 10.99 15.74 13.43
C PRO A 711 10.21 16.55 14.47
N ARG A 712 10.79 17.67 14.91
CA ARG A 712 10.10 18.56 15.86
C ARG A 712 8.94 19.31 15.21
N GLU A 713 9.06 19.59 13.91
CA GLU A 713 8.05 20.23 13.11
C GLU A 713 7.95 19.56 11.73
N ILE A 714 6.72 19.27 11.30
CA ILE A 714 6.42 18.83 9.94
C ILE A 714 5.40 19.80 9.36
N ARG A 715 5.72 20.43 8.23
CA ARG A 715 4.83 21.33 7.51
C ARG A 715 4.44 20.69 6.19
N VAL A 716 3.14 20.53 5.97
CA VAL A 716 2.59 19.95 4.75
C VAL A 716 2.02 21.05 3.87
N HIS A 717 2.53 21.14 2.65
CA HIS A 717 2.10 22.09 1.63
C HIS A 717 1.33 21.35 0.56
N GLN A 718 0.02 21.51 0.54
CA GLN A 718 -0.86 20.88 -0.44
C GLN A 718 -1.08 21.84 -1.61
N ILE A 719 -0.69 21.43 -2.81
CA ILE A 719 -0.98 22.21 -4.03
C ILE A 719 -2.49 22.12 -4.30
N ALA A 720 -3.13 23.26 -4.37
CA ALA A 720 -4.55 23.36 -4.68
C ALA A 720 -4.78 23.44 -6.18
N TRP A 721 -5.81 22.75 -6.66
CA TRP A 721 -6.28 22.80 -8.03
C TRP A 721 -7.77 23.16 -8.06
N ASP A 722 -8.11 24.14 -8.87
CA ASP A 722 -9.50 24.58 -9.07
C ASP A 722 -10.15 23.90 -10.29
N ASP A 723 -9.38 23.17 -11.09
CA ASP A 723 -9.88 22.43 -12.24
C ASP A 723 -10.49 21.08 -11.79
N PRO A 724 -11.82 20.91 -11.90
CA PRO A 724 -12.49 19.67 -11.52
C PRO A 724 -12.19 18.49 -12.47
N ALA A 725 -11.62 18.77 -13.66
CA ALA A 725 -11.23 17.73 -14.62
C ALA A 725 -9.84 17.14 -14.32
N MET A 726 -9.07 17.79 -13.44
CA MET A 726 -7.76 17.30 -13.03
C MET A 726 -7.89 15.89 -12.41
N PRO A 727 -7.11 14.92 -12.89
CA PRO A 727 -7.18 13.56 -12.36
C PRO A 727 -6.68 13.47 -10.91
N LEU A 728 -7.38 12.66 -10.11
CA LEU A 728 -7.07 12.45 -8.70
C LEU A 728 -5.88 11.49 -8.54
N GLY A 729 -4.84 11.90 -7.83
CA GLY A 729 -3.70 11.08 -7.44
C GLY A 729 -3.91 10.32 -6.14
N GLY A 730 -3.05 9.32 -5.90
CA GLY A 730 -3.00 8.60 -4.63
C GLY A 730 -2.27 9.39 -3.55
N VAL A 731 -2.59 9.16 -2.27
CA VAL A 731 -1.94 9.89 -1.15
C VAL A 731 -1.43 8.98 -0.03
N GLY A 732 -1.79 7.69 -0.04
CA GLY A 732 -1.38 6.76 1.01
C GLY A 732 0.11 6.46 1.04
N GLU A 733 0.78 6.49 -0.10
CA GLU A 733 2.13 5.97 -0.30
C GLU A 733 3.13 7.02 -0.80
N PRO A 734 2.78 7.97 -1.72
CA PRO A 734 3.78 8.77 -2.43
C PRO A 734 4.58 9.74 -1.55
N GLY A 735 4.14 10.00 -0.32
CA GLY A 735 4.86 10.86 0.63
C GLY A 735 6.17 10.26 1.13
N LEU A 736 6.31 8.91 1.14
CA LEU A 736 7.43 8.23 1.78
C LEU A 736 8.74 8.26 0.96
N PRO A 737 8.76 7.98 -0.36
CA PRO A 737 9.98 7.82 -1.13
C PRO A 737 10.97 9.00 -1.06
N PRO A 738 10.57 10.28 -1.13
CA PRO A 738 11.50 11.40 -1.10
C PRO A 738 12.04 11.74 0.32
N VAL A 739 11.51 11.16 1.40
CA VAL A 739 11.89 11.49 2.78
C VAL A 739 13.33 11.06 3.08
N VAL A 740 13.65 9.80 2.79
CA VAL A 740 14.97 9.24 3.09
C VAL A 740 16.09 9.99 2.38
N PRO A 741 16.05 10.21 1.05
CA PRO A 741 17.09 10.96 0.35
C PRO A 741 17.16 12.43 0.79
N ALA A 742 16.05 13.08 1.15
CA ALA A 742 16.09 14.44 1.68
C ALA A 742 16.88 14.50 3.00
N ILE A 743 16.67 13.55 3.91
CA ILE A 743 17.40 13.46 5.19
C ILE A 743 18.88 13.15 4.93
N THR A 744 19.22 12.18 4.09
CA THR A 744 20.62 11.81 3.83
C THR A 744 21.38 12.91 3.08
N ASN A 745 20.72 13.66 2.20
CA ASN A 745 21.29 14.85 1.55
C ASN A 745 21.53 15.98 2.58
N ALA A 746 20.62 16.18 3.55
CA ALA A 746 20.82 17.14 4.63
C ALA A 746 21.98 16.74 5.57
N ILE A 747 22.14 15.45 5.85
CA ILE A 747 23.30 14.93 6.60
C ILE A 747 24.60 15.25 5.86
N PHE A 748 24.64 15.06 4.55
CA PHE A 748 25.82 15.44 3.76
C PHE A 748 26.09 16.94 3.85
N ALA A 749 25.08 17.78 3.70
CA ALA A 749 25.23 19.24 3.83
C ALA A 749 25.74 19.67 5.21
N ALA A 750 25.33 18.96 6.27
CA ALA A 750 25.75 19.22 7.65
C ALA A 750 27.19 18.74 7.97
N THR A 751 27.64 17.62 7.35
CA THR A 751 28.83 16.88 7.81
C THR A 751 29.88 16.63 6.73
N GLY A 752 29.54 16.76 5.45
CA GLY A 752 30.37 16.32 4.34
C GLY A 752 30.42 14.79 4.13
N LYS A 753 29.76 13.99 4.98
CA LYS A 753 29.73 12.53 4.87
C LYS A 753 28.53 12.06 4.03
N ARG A 754 28.75 11.35 2.91
CA ARG A 754 27.69 10.75 2.10
C ARG A 754 27.18 9.45 2.73
N ILE A 755 25.86 9.35 2.84
CA ILE A 755 25.18 8.12 3.29
C ILE A 755 24.73 7.37 2.05
N ARG A 756 25.37 6.25 1.77
CA ARG A 756 25.04 5.37 0.64
C ARG A 756 24.52 3.99 1.09
N ARG A 757 24.56 3.73 2.38
CA ARG A 757 23.99 2.52 3.01
C ARG A 757 22.98 2.93 4.07
N LEU A 758 21.78 2.37 3.99
CA LEU A 758 20.76 2.49 5.03
C LEU A 758 20.83 1.30 6.00
N PRO A 759 20.39 1.52 7.25
CA PRO A 759 20.16 2.83 7.87
C PRO A 759 21.48 3.59 8.15
N VAL A 760 21.37 4.86 8.51
CA VAL A 760 22.52 5.68 8.93
C VAL A 760 23.27 5.02 10.10
N GLY A 761 22.52 4.54 11.10
CA GLY A 761 23.09 3.81 12.23
C GLY A 761 24.26 4.55 12.89
N ASP A 762 25.43 3.92 12.91
CA ASP A 762 26.66 4.44 13.50
C ASP A 762 27.63 5.08 12.49
N GLN A 763 27.25 5.21 11.22
CA GLN A 763 28.13 5.72 10.15
C GLN A 763 28.65 7.14 10.38
N LEU A 764 27.97 7.92 11.23
CA LEU A 764 28.37 9.29 11.58
C LEU A 764 29.23 9.38 12.84
N ARG A 765 29.35 8.29 13.60
CA ARG A 765 30.21 8.26 14.79
C ARG A 765 31.68 8.40 14.38
N ALA A 766 32.48 9.10 15.20
CA ALA A 766 33.89 9.32 14.99
C ALA A 766 34.69 8.04 15.29
#